data_e68f2de6261fbf7b72d9b0664e0748fb
#
_entry.id   e68f2de6261fbf7b72d9b0664e0748fb
#
_cell.length_a   1.000
_cell.length_b   1.000
_cell.length_c   1.000
_cell.angle_alpha   90.00
_cell.angle_beta   90.00
_cell.angle_gamma   90.00
#
_symmetry.space_group_name_H-M   'P 1'
#
loop_
_entity.id
_entity.type
_entity.pdbx_description
1 polymer ?
#
loop_
_entity_poly.entity_id
_entity_poly.type
_entity_poly.pdbx_seq_one_letter_code
_entity_poly.pdbx_strand_id
1 'polypeptide(L)'
;MNVRAGIAAALFLAAAAAPLAGDVAMEILKPTGEDLLKPDGWRPYEGGFRRDGDAFVCDNGTDAKALRGTSQTVVLDQTVPEPIVAACWSKAEGVGESAGPDYSLYLDLVYADGTPLWGQTASFRTGTHDWQRGQVTVFPAKPVKSLTFYMLIRHHSGKAWFKEPRLSVLKTPEGAAMFDGLAVRATKDAKPRWLVRDVAAGSDFVTFQGGKALGLGLELETGAAERTAVRARLTDPTGKDRAVTLVYTAPLEGAGWRWLAGPREDRPADPSMEYVDTLRVGSVGAGGRLSRYPLAAVASGREGRALAVDLGRPAFFRAGYSAGASVLYVAYDLALTKERPSAEVGLHPLAFDGSQGFRGALARLYEVFPEHFKCRTPEQGLWMPFHAISKVQGWEDFGFRFKEGNDETAWDDAHGILTFRYTEPMTWWMPMPKDMPRTLDAALAEARRLADKGDANAKALLASGYHDEGGRIPARLLDTPWCNGAVWSMNSMPGVAGEVTDFRNKWSPAIREGLYGPNRKGDLDGEYIDSTEGYVTDLLDFRRDHFAGARTPLVFESGSYAPAIFRGLIAYEYAQGIANDVHAMGKLMMCNGVPGTYCWLVPVFDVLGTETDWNPGGTWRPMADDELMYRRTLCGPKPYCFLMNTEFDKFPHERVEKYMKRCLAYGMFPGFFSHNASEGHYFSRPDLYNRDRPLFRKYVPLIRRVAEAGWQSVTRVRSSDPKVYVERWGERYLTVFNDSDAPRTATLALDGLKPPAKCRELVAGTDVAWTGGKATLTLGPEDVAVLDLVHTSI
;
A
#
# COMPACT_ATOMS: atom_id res chain seq x y z
N MET A 1 -72.59 -18.88 47.46
CA MET A 1 -71.83 -20.07 46.99
C MET A 1 -70.88 -19.60 45.95
N ASN A 2 -69.59 -19.58 46.31
CA ASN A 2 -68.48 -19.04 45.51
C ASN A 2 -67.96 -20.14 44.53
N VAL A 3 -67.83 -19.80 43.29
CA VAL A 3 -67.01 -20.60 42.36
C VAL A 3 -65.90 -19.68 41.84
N ARG A 4 -64.68 -19.97 42.22
CA ARG A 4 -63.42 -19.39 41.71
C ARG A 4 -63.07 -20.08 40.41
N ALA A 5 -62.97 -19.32 39.32
CA ALA A 5 -62.35 -19.76 38.06
C ALA A 5 -60.85 -19.40 38.12
N GLY A 6 -59.99 -20.42 38.10
CA GLY A 6 -58.54 -20.25 37.96
C GLY A 6 -58.17 -20.07 36.48
N ILE A 7 -57.45 -18.96 36.19
CA ILE A 7 -56.80 -18.75 34.92
C ILE A 7 -55.39 -19.30 35.00
N ALA A 8 -55.09 -20.39 34.27
CA ALA A 8 -53.76 -20.90 34.05
C ALA A 8 -53.04 -20.09 32.95
N ALA A 9 -52.09 -19.27 33.36
CA ALA A 9 -51.16 -18.59 32.44
C ALA A 9 -50.13 -19.60 31.92
N ALA A 10 -50.23 -19.97 30.65
CA ALA A 10 -49.19 -20.72 29.97
C ALA A 10 -48.02 -19.77 29.62
N LEU A 11 -46.91 -19.87 30.31
CA LEU A 11 -45.62 -19.26 29.91
C LEU A 11 -45.10 -20.04 28.69
N PHE A 12 -45.19 -19.43 27.51
CA PHE A 12 -44.37 -19.81 26.37
C PHE A 12 -42.95 -19.29 26.60
N LEU A 13 -42.06 -20.15 27.05
CA LEU A 13 -40.62 -19.97 26.91
C LEU A 13 -40.31 -20.08 25.39
N ALA A 14 -40.15 -18.94 24.73
CA ALA A 14 -39.44 -18.91 23.46
C ALA A 14 -37.99 -19.29 23.75
N ALA A 15 -37.60 -20.53 23.48
CA ALA A 15 -36.22 -20.92 23.39
C ALA A 15 -35.60 -20.13 22.25
N ALA A 16 -34.86 -19.09 22.57
CA ALA A 16 -33.94 -18.44 21.61
C ALA A 16 -32.98 -19.54 21.15
N ALA A 17 -33.14 -19.97 19.90
CA ALA A 17 -32.18 -20.88 19.29
C ALA A 17 -30.78 -20.21 19.42
N ALA A 18 -29.90 -20.85 20.15
CA ALA A 18 -28.50 -20.45 20.20
C ALA A 18 -27.98 -20.38 18.74
N PRO A 19 -27.24 -19.34 18.35
CA PRO A 19 -26.67 -19.29 17.02
C PRO A 19 -25.82 -20.57 16.84
N LEU A 20 -25.97 -21.24 15.69
CA LEU A 20 -25.16 -22.38 15.32
C LEU A 20 -23.68 -21.97 15.38
N ALA A 21 -23.02 -22.32 16.47
CA ALA A 21 -21.59 -22.10 16.62
C ALA A 21 -20.93 -23.06 15.65
N GLY A 22 -20.13 -22.55 14.71
CA GLY A 22 -19.26 -23.39 13.91
C GLY A 22 -18.24 -24.08 14.81
N ASP A 23 -17.62 -25.18 14.33
CA ASP A 23 -16.58 -25.84 15.10
C ASP A 23 -15.35 -24.94 15.20
N VAL A 24 -14.78 -24.83 16.40
CA VAL A 24 -13.53 -24.11 16.63
C VAL A 24 -12.43 -24.84 15.84
N ALA A 25 -11.85 -24.12 14.88
CA ALA A 25 -10.73 -24.59 14.06
C ALA A 25 -9.38 -24.18 14.65
N MET A 26 -9.33 -22.97 15.21
CA MET A 26 -8.15 -22.44 15.87
C MET A 26 -8.60 -21.68 17.13
N GLU A 27 -8.29 -22.24 18.28
CA GLU A 27 -8.49 -21.60 19.58
C GLU A 27 -7.46 -20.50 19.78
N ILE A 28 -7.90 -19.28 20.05
CA ILE A 28 -7.00 -18.15 20.33
C ILE A 28 -6.52 -18.24 21.75
N LEU A 29 -5.21 -18.31 21.91
CA LEU A 29 -4.56 -18.35 23.21
C LEU A 29 -4.24 -16.94 23.68
N LYS A 30 -4.49 -16.66 24.95
CA LYS A 30 -4.08 -15.40 25.54
C LYS A 30 -2.55 -15.30 25.52
N PRO A 31 -1.98 -14.16 25.11
CA PRO A 31 -0.54 -13.97 25.15
C PRO A 31 -0.03 -14.16 26.58
N THR A 32 0.97 -15.02 26.73
CA THR A 32 1.74 -15.11 27.97
C THR A 32 3.02 -14.31 27.78
N GLY A 33 3.16 -13.21 28.47
CA GLY A 33 4.36 -12.40 28.48
C GLY A 33 4.35 -11.52 29.73
N GLU A 34 5.48 -11.44 30.41
CA GLU A 34 5.66 -10.46 31.46
C GLU A 34 5.64 -9.05 30.88
N ASP A 35 5.13 -8.09 31.66
CA ASP A 35 5.22 -6.68 31.31
C ASP A 35 6.67 -6.23 31.45
N LEU A 36 7.26 -5.78 30.37
CA LEU A 36 8.66 -5.38 30.30
C LEU A 36 8.89 -3.93 30.75
N LEU A 37 7.82 -3.15 30.95
CA LEU A 37 7.89 -1.77 31.39
C LEU A 37 8.13 -1.70 32.90
N LYS A 38 9.00 -0.79 33.30
CA LYS A 38 9.33 -0.54 34.72
C LYS A 38 8.58 0.69 35.20
N PRO A 39 7.98 0.67 36.41
CA PRO A 39 7.26 1.82 36.95
C PRO A 39 8.07 3.11 36.98
N ASP A 40 9.36 3.03 37.30
CA ASP A 40 10.27 4.18 37.47
C ASP A 40 11.13 4.46 36.25
N GLY A 41 10.91 3.75 35.12
CA GLY A 41 11.71 3.84 33.90
C GLY A 41 11.32 4.98 32.94
N TRP A 42 10.30 5.77 33.30
CA TRP A 42 9.72 6.76 32.39
C TRP A 42 10.54 8.05 32.32
N ARG A 43 10.78 8.50 31.08
CA ARG A 43 11.50 9.74 30.76
C ARG A 43 10.55 10.71 30.06
N PRO A 44 10.71 12.03 30.29
CA PRO A 44 9.98 13.02 29.51
C PRO A 44 10.43 12.96 28.03
N TYR A 45 9.46 13.08 27.12
CA TYR A 45 9.68 13.36 25.73
C TYR A 45 9.36 14.84 25.49
N GLU A 46 10.36 15.63 25.01
CA GLU A 46 10.29 17.07 24.77
C GLU A 46 9.69 17.83 25.98
N GLY A 47 8.54 18.48 25.82
CA GLY A 47 7.86 19.20 26.91
C GLY A 47 7.33 18.30 28.04
N GLY A 48 7.49 16.99 27.92
CA GLY A 48 7.27 16.03 29.00
C GLY A 48 5.82 15.80 29.38
N PHE A 49 5.64 15.35 30.61
CA PHE A 49 4.35 14.99 31.20
C PHE A 49 4.32 15.37 32.71
N ARG A 50 3.12 15.41 33.28
CA ARG A 50 2.90 15.36 34.72
C ARG A 50 2.15 14.09 35.12
N ARG A 51 2.19 13.74 36.39
CA ARG A 51 1.38 12.64 36.92
C ARG A 51 0.05 13.18 37.48
N ASP A 52 -1.00 12.39 37.28
CA ASP A 52 -2.33 12.60 37.86
C ASP A 52 -2.84 11.22 38.29
N GLY A 53 -2.58 10.85 39.54
CA GLY A 53 -2.70 9.46 40.00
C GLY A 53 -1.81 8.53 39.17
N ASP A 54 -2.42 7.51 38.61
CA ASP A 54 -1.72 6.52 37.77
C ASP A 54 -1.52 7.00 36.33
N ALA A 55 -2.16 8.11 35.94
CA ALA A 55 -2.11 8.59 34.56
C ALA A 55 -0.92 9.53 34.33
N PHE A 56 -0.40 9.48 33.11
CA PHE A 56 0.52 10.44 32.52
C PHE A 56 -0.30 11.50 31.82
N VAL A 57 -0.09 12.77 32.10
CA VAL A 57 -0.85 13.89 31.52
C VAL A 57 0.07 14.75 30.66
N CYS A 58 -0.27 14.90 29.41
CA CYS A 58 0.37 15.80 28.47
C CYS A 58 -0.63 16.90 28.08
N ASP A 59 -0.29 18.16 28.31
CA ASP A 59 -1.18 19.30 28.13
C ASP A 59 -0.50 20.34 27.22
N ASN A 60 -0.93 20.40 25.97
CA ASN A 60 -0.45 21.34 24.97
C ASN A 60 -1.27 22.64 24.96
N GLY A 61 -2.38 22.71 25.73
CA GLY A 61 -3.28 23.87 25.75
C GLY A 61 -3.76 24.22 24.35
N THR A 62 -3.55 25.45 23.91
CA THR A 62 -3.90 25.93 22.57
C THR A 62 -2.74 25.86 21.55
N ASP A 63 -1.56 25.37 21.96
CA ASP A 63 -0.38 25.34 21.10
C ASP A 63 -0.34 24.04 20.27
N ALA A 64 -0.80 24.13 19.03
CA ALA A 64 -0.76 23.03 18.09
C ALA A 64 0.65 22.67 17.58
N LYS A 65 1.71 23.40 17.97
CA LYS A 65 3.10 23.07 17.62
C LYS A 65 3.84 22.38 18.77
N ALA A 66 3.23 22.32 19.94
CA ALA A 66 3.85 21.70 21.11
C ALA A 66 4.10 20.20 20.90
N LEU A 67 5.19 19.72 21.48
CA LEU A 67 5.60 18.31 21.48
C LEU A 67 5.67 17.85 22.93
N ARG A 68 4.84 16.89 23.31
CA ARG A 68 4.84 16.33 24.68
C ARG A 68 4.65 14.83 24.68
N GLY A 69 5.14 14.19 25.69
CA GLY A 69 4.97 12.76 25.88
C GLY A 69 5.85 12.19 26.97
N THR A 70 5.82 10.88 27.04
CA THR A 70 6.70 10.09 27.89
C THR A 70 7.26 8.91 27.10
N SER A 71 8.44 8.44 27.50
CA SER A 71 9.11 7.31 26.85
C SER A 71 9.79 6.38 27.84
N GLN A 72 9.97 5.13 27.44
CA GLN A 72 10.81 4.17 28.13
C GLN A 72 11.52 3.26 27.09
N THR A 73 12.85 3.14 27.20
CA THR A 73 13.62 2.23 26.36
C THR A 73 13.80 0.87 27.05
N VAL A 74 13.55 -0.20 26.31
CA VAL A 74 13.70 -1.59 26.77
C VAL A 74 14.69 -2.31 25.86
N VAL A 75 15.67 -3.00 26.46
CA VAL A 75 16.61 -3.88 25.75
C VAL A 75 15.99 -5.28 25.71
N LEU A 76 15.88 -5.85 24.52
CA LEU A 76 15.30 -7.17 24.29
C LEU A 76 16.36 -8.23 23.96
N ASP A 77 17.41 -7.84 23.24
CA ASP A 77 18.50 -8.72 22.78
C ASP A 77 17.98 -10.05 22.19
N GLN A 78 16.96 -9.98 21.35
CA GLN A 78 16.37 -11.16 20.73
C GLN A 78 17.40 -11.89 19.90
N THR A 79 17.41 -13.21 19.97
CA THR A 79 18.25 -14.08 19.11
C THR A 79 17.49 -14.55 17.87
N VAL A 80 16.17 -14.59 17.95
CA VAL A 80 15.24 -14.85 16.84
C VAL A 80 14.16 -13.78 16.86
N PRO A 81 13.53 -13.42 15.72
CA PRO A 81 12.43 -12.47 15.72
C PRO A 81 11.25 -13.01 16.52
N GLU A 82 10.81 -12.28 17.54
CA GLU A 82 9.63 -12.60 18.32
C GLU A 82 8.64 -11.44 18.26
N PRO A 83 7.32 -11.68 18.12
CA PRO A 83 6.33 -10.63 18.09
C PRO A 83 6.30 -9.81 19.38
N ILE A 84 6.06 -8.51 19.22
CA ILE A 84 6.02 -7.55 20.35
C ILE A 84 4.63 -6.91 20.39
N VAL A 85 4.00 -6.92 21.55
CA VAL A 85 2.71 -6.26 21.78
C VAL A 85 2.89 -5.11 22.75
N ALA A 86 2.42 -3.93 22.35
CA ALA A 86 2.35 -2.75 23.19
C ALA A 86 0.90 -2.26 23.28
N ALA A 87 0.46 -1.82 24.43
CA ALA A 87 -0.87 -1.27 24.64
C ALA A 87 -0.87 -0.19 25.74
N CYS A 88 -1.79 0.76 25.64
CA CYS A 88 -2.14 1.67 26.72
C CYS A 88 -3.57 2.20 26.53
N TRP A 89 -4.11 2.88 27.53
CA TRP A 89 -5.34 3.64 27.42
C TRP A 89 -5.02 5.13 27.27
N SER A 90 -5.81 5.84 26.46
CA SER A 90 -5.76 7.31 26.38
C SER A 90 -7.15 7.92 26.47
N LYS A 91 -7.22 9.10 27.11
CA LYS A 91 -8.39 9.98 27.22
C LYS A 91 -7.97 11.35 26.71
N ALA A 92 -8.85 12.07 26.04
CA ALA A 92 -8.58 13.37 25.44
C ALA A 92 -9.59 14.43 25.85
N GLU A 93 -9.12 15.67 25.92
CA GLU A 93 -9.92 16.89 26.08
C GLU A 93 -9.46 17.93 25.07
N GLY A 94 -10.32 18.22 24.08
CA GLY A 94 -10.09 19.22 23.05
C GLY A 94 -8.83 19.01 22.21
N VAL A 95 -8.42 17.74 21.99
CA VAL A 95 -7.28 17.46 21.11
C VAL A 95 -7.65 17.85 19.69
N GLY A 96 -6.95 18.85 19.16
CA GLY A 96 -7.16 19.38 17.81
C GLY A 96 -6.59 18.48 16.72
N GLU A 97 -6.74 18.94 15.48
CA GLU A 97 -6.23 18.33 14.24
C GLU A 97 -6.82 16.94 13.92
N SER A 98 -6.41 16.37 12.79
CA SER A 98 -6.84 15.03 12.36
C SER A 98 -6.13 13.94 13.14
N ALA A 99 -6.78 12.80 13.35
CA ALA A 99 -6.16 11.64 13.95
C ALA A 99 -4.95 11.16 13.14
N GLY A 100 -3.87 10.83 13.82
CA GLY A 100 -2.62 10.45 13.19
C GLY A 100 -1.57 9.94 14.20
N PRO A 101 -0.36 9.64 13.74
CA PRO A 101 0.70 9.08 14.58
C PRO A 101 1.20 10.07 15.65
N ASP A 102 0.84 11.33 15.55
CA ASP A 102 1.27 12.36 16.49
C ASP A 102 0.44 12.42 17.77
N TYR A 103 -0.73 11.77 17.81
CA TYR A 103 -1.44 11.44 19.03
C TYR A 103 -1.61 9.93 19.12
N SER A 104 -0.64 9.26 19.78
CA SER A 104 -0.54 7.79 19.69
C SER A 104 0.24 7.14 20.85
N LEU A 105 0.03 5.84 21.00
CA LEU A 105 1.04 4.88 21.43
C LEU A 105 2.00 4.65 20.26
N TYR A 106 3.32 4.77 20.49
CA TYR A 106 4.32 4.79 19.43
C TYR A 106 5.55 3.97 19.84
N LEU A 107 6.06 3.15 18.92
CA LEU A 107 7.27 2.35 19.13
C LEU A 107 8.30 2.64 18.04
N ASP A 108 9.56 2.82 18.49
CA ASP A 108 10.75 2.78 17.66
C ASP A 108 11.61 1.58 18.04
N LEU A 109 11.99 0.77 17.06
CA LEU A 109 12.77 -0.43 17.27
C LEU A 109 14.13 -0.32 16.56
N VAL A 110 15.15 -0.98 17.15
CA VAL A 110 16.46 -1.17 16.54
C VAL A 110 16.72 -2.67 16.49
N TYR A 111 16.99 -3.19 15.30
CA TYR A 111 17.35 -4.58 15.10
C TYR A 111 18.76 -4.93 15.63
N ALA A 112 19.04 -6.21 15.79
CA ALA A 112 20.35 -6.68 16.25
C ALA A 112 21.51 -6.29 15.30
N ASP A 113 21.23 -6.11 14.00
CA ASP A 113 22.18 -5.63 13.00
C ASP A 113 22.33 -4.10 12.97
N GLY A 114 21.64 -3.37 13.87
CA GLY A 114 21.66 -1.92 13.99
C GLY A 114 20.69 -1.19 13.04
N THR A 115 20.00 -1.88 12.16
CA THR A 115 18.99 -1.24 11.29
C THR A 115 17.73 -0.87 12.09
N PRO A 116 17.10 0.30 11.81
CA PRO A 116 15.93 0.72 12.55
C PRO A 116 14.62 0.22 11.93
N LEU A 117 13.57 0.16 12.76
CA LEU A 117 12.17 0.06 12.37
C LEU A 117 11.39 1.13 13.14
N TRP A 118 11.16 2.29 12.53
CA TRP A 118 10.51 3.43 13.15
C TRP A 118 8.99 3.43 13.01
N GLY A 119 8.30 4.14 13.90
CA GLY A 119 6.92 4.56 13.70
C GLY A 119 5.87 3.46 13.79
N GLN A 120 6.05 2.46 14.63
CA GLN A 120 5.02 1.45 14.86
C GLN A 120 3.97 2.01 15.83
N THR A 121 2.79 2.41 15.34
CA THR A 121 1.85 3.24 16.10
C THR A 121 0.46 2.65 16.24
N ALA A 122 -0.21 3.01 17.34
CA ALA A 122 -1.66 2.95 17.49
C ALA A 122 -2.15 4.36 17.81
N SER A 123 -2.76 5.03 16.83
CA SER A 123 -3.27 6.40 16.98
C SER A 123 -4.56 6.41 17.80
N PHE A 124 -4.79 7.50 18.56
CA PHE A 124 -6.03 7.74 19.27
C PHE A 124 -6.90 8.74 18.51
N ARG A 125 -8.20 8.75 18.82
CA ARG A 125 -9.14 9.73 18.28
C ARG A 125 -8.82 11.12 18.80
N THR A 126 -9.00 12.12 17.95
CA THR A 126 -8.92 13.54 18.34
C THR A 126 -10.25 14.05 18.92
N GLY A 127 -10.30 15.30 19.35
CA GLY A 127 -11.46 15.90 20.01
C GLY A 127 -11.46 15.63 21.51
N THR A 128 -12.66 15.44 22.07
CA THR A 128 -12.85 15.05 23.49
C THR A 128 -13.45 13.67 23.53
N HIS A 129 -12.80 12.72 24.21
CA HIS A 129 -13.30 11.36 24.37
C HIS A 129 -12.86 10.78 25.72
N ASP A 130 -13.62 9.81 26.20
CA ASP A 130 -13.25 9.02 27.36
C ASP A 130 -12.19 7.96 27.00
N TRP A 131 -11.80 7.13 27.94
CA TRP A 131 -10.73 6.16 27.80
C TRP A 131 -10.91 5.24 26.58
N GLN A 132 -9.98 5.35 25.65
CA GLN A 132 -9.82 4.50 24.46
C GLN A 132 -8.56 3.65 24.64
N ARG A 133 -8.64 2.36 24.34
CA ARG A 133 -7.49 1.47 24.31
C ARG A 133 -6.79 1.54 22.96
N GLY A 134 -5.50 1.84 22.96
CA GLY A 134 -4.61 1.69 21.80
C GLY A 134 -3.75 0.44 21.98
N GLN A 135 -3.58 -0.32 20.90
CA GLN A 135 -2.69 -1.49 20.87
C GLN A 135 -1.98 -1.58 19.52
N VAL A 136 -0.70 -1.89 19.58
CA VAL A 136 0.11 -2.22 18.39
C VAL A 136 0.79 -3.56 18.60
N THR A 137 0.72 -4.42 17.58
CA THR A 137 1.50 -5.66 17.52
C THR A 137 2.52 -5.50 16.40
N VAL A 138 3.78 -5.68 16.72
CA VAL A 138 4.89 -5.62 15.75
C VAL A 138 5.36 -7.05 15.50
N PHE A 139 5.47 -7.42 14.22
CA PHE A 139 6.07 -8.66 13.76
C PHE A 139 7.42 -8.30 13.14
N PRO A 140 8.52 -8.33 13.91
CA PRO A 140 9.81 -7.88 13.41
C PRO A 140 10.34 -8.86 12.36
N ALA A 141 10.92 -8.32 11.29
CA ALA A 141 11.54 -9.13 10.24
C ALA A 141 12.88 -9.75 10.69
N LYS A 142 13.52 -9.16 11.70
CA LYS A 142 14.83 -9.54 12.25
C LYS A 142 14.77 -9.51 13.77
N PRO A 143 15.73 -10.17 14.48
CA PRO A 143 15.83 -10.06 15.92
C PRO A 143 15.95 -8.59 16.37
N VAL A 144 15.18 -8.20 17.36
CA VAL A 144 15.18 -6.83 17.91
C VAL A 144 16.18 -6.73 19.05
N LYS A 145 17.11 -5.77 18.97
CA LYS A 145 18.05 -5.44 20.04
C LYS A 145 17.38 -4.65 21.15
N SER A 146 16.68 -3.59 20.78
CA SER A 146 16.01 -2.70 21.72
C SER A 146 14.85 -1.98 21.07
N LEU A 147 13.94 -1.49 21.88
CA LEU A 147 12.87 -0.59 21.44
C LEU A 147 12.65 0.54 22.45
N THR A 148 12.08 1.63 21.96
CA THR A 148 11.58 2.71 22.81
C THR A 148 10.05 2.78 22.66
N PHE A 149 9.38 2.69 23.79
CA PHE A 149 7.93 2.84 23.93
C PHE A 149 7.62 4.29 24.28
N TYR A 150 6.72 4.91 23.53
CA TYR A 150 6.26 6.28 23.75
C TYR A 150 4.75 6.34 23.90
N MET A 151 4.28 7.32 24.69
CA MET A 151 2.91 7.86 24.68
C MET A 151 3.02 9.34 24.32
N LEU A 152 2.47 9.75 23.18
CA LEU A 152 2.77 11.04 22.55
C LEU A 152 1.51 11.85 22.25
N ILE A 153 1.64 13.18 22.40
CA ILE A 153 0.80 14.20 21.78
C ILE A 153 1.73 15.26 21.18
N ARG A 154 1.85 15.29 19.86
CA ARG A 154 2.72 16.18 19.08
C ARG A 154 1.89 16.86 18.01
N HIS A 155 2.20 18.11 17.70
CA HIS A 155 1.51 18.84 16.63
C HIS A 155 -0.02 18.84 16.76
N HIS A 156 -0.50 18.77 18.00
CA HIS A 156 -1.92 18.83 18.37
C HIS A 156 -2.08 19.76 19.55
N SER A 157 -3.09 20.63 19.51
CA SER A 157 -3.56 21.33 20.69
C SER A 157 -4.33 20.40 21.62
N GLY A 158 -4.70 20.85 22.83
CA GLY A 158 -5.51 20.08 23.75
C GLY A 158 -4.69 19.30 24.76
N LYS A 159 -5.37 18.33 25.41
CA LYS A 159 -4.83 17.61 26.57
C LYS A 159 -5.13 16.14 26.48
N ALA A 160 -4.14 15.33 26.74
CA ALA A 160 -4.23 13.87 26.74
C ALA A 160 -3.78 13.26 28.07
N TRP A 161 -4.47 12.20 28.49
CA TRP A 161 -4.11 11.33 29.60
C TRP A 161 -3.79 9.95 29.05
N PHE A 162 -2.77 9.31 29.61
CA PHE A 162 -2.39 7.94 29.29
C PHE A 162 -2.28 7.11 30.57
N LYS A 163 -2.76 5.88 30.56
CA LYS A 163 -2.64 4.96 31.69
C LYS A 163 -2.45 3.51 31.28
N GLU A 164 -2.08 2.68 32.22
CA GLU A 164 -1.93 1.23 32.06
C GLU A 164 -1.08 0.84 30.84
N PRO A 165 0.12 1.47 30.62
CA PRO A 165 1.01 1.05 29.56
C PRO A 165 1.47 -0.38 29.82
N ARG A 166 1.53 -1.16 28.75
CA ARG A 166 1.99 -2.55 28.75
C ARG A 166 2.83 -2.82 27.53
N LEU A 167 3.90 -3.58 27.73
CA LEU A 167 4.80 -4.04 26.68
C LEU A 167 5.18 -5.49 26.97
N SER A 168 5.00 -6.38 26.02
CA SER A 168 5.41 -7.77 26.17
C SER A 168 5.93 -8.34 24.86
N VAL A 169 6.85 -9.29 24.97
CA VAL A 169 7.19 -10.18 23.86
C VAL A 169 6.20 -11.35 23.91
N LEU A 170 5.54 -11.60 22.78
CA LEU A 170 4.64 -12.75 22.63
C LEU A 170 5.48 -14.00 22.55
N LYS A 171 5.50 -14.77 23.61
CA LYS A 171 6.01 -16.15 23.56
C LYS A 171 4.87 -17.08 23.15
N THR A 172 5.10 -17.79 22.06
CA THR A 172 4.16 -18.81 21.61
C THR A 172 4.14 -19.94 22.64
N PRO A 173 3.01 -20.26 23.31
CA PRO A 173 2.94 -21.37 24.25
C PRO A 173 3.32 -22.70 23.56
N GLU A 174 3.81 -23.67 24.33
CA GLU A 174 4.13 -25.00 23.81
C GLU A 174 2.91 -25.62 23.09
N GLY A 175 3.10 -26.12 21.89
CA GLY A 175 2.04 -26.70 21.06
C GLY A 175 1.12 -25.68 20.39
N ALA A 176 1.42 -24.37 20.49
CA ALA A 176 0.71 -23.33 19.76
C ALA A 176 1.46 -22.93 18.46
N ALA A 177 0.74 -22.29 17.55
CA ALA A 177 1.26 -21.69 16.33
C ALA A 177 0.92 -20.20 16.29
N MET A 178 1.73 -19.41 15.58
CA MET A 178 1.36 -18.04 15.22
C MET A 178 0.52 -18.05 13.94
N PHE A 179 -0.63 -17.41 13.94
CA PHE A 179 -1.56 -17.35 12.83
C PHE A 179 -2.31 -16.00 12.82
N ASP A 180 -2.21 -15.27 11.74
CA ASP A 180 -2.77 -13.92 11.53
C ASP A 180 -2.45 -12.96 12.70
N GLY A 181 -1.24 -13.09 13.23
CA GLY A 181 -0.75 -12.28 14.33
C GLY A 181 -1.21 -12.70 15.72
N LEU A 182 -1.80 -13.85 15.85
CA LEU A 182 -2.32 -14.40 17.10
C LEU A 182 -1.68 -15.74 17.42
N ALA A 183 -1.46 -16.01 18.71
CA ALA A 183 -1.10 -17.34 19.16
C ALA A 183 -2.36 -18.21 19.15
N VAL A 184 -2.33 -19.34 18.46
CA VAL A 184 -3.48 -20.24 18.31
C VAL A 184 -3.10 -21.68 18.58
N ARG A 185 -4.05 -22.48 19.03
CA ARG A 185 -3.98 -23.93 19.00
C ARG A 185 -4.83 -24.42 17.81
N ALA A 186 -4.15 -24.86 16.75
CA ALA A 186 -4.80 -25.33 15.54
C ALA A 186 -5.22 -26.78 15.65
N THR A 187 -6.43 -27.13 15.15
CA THR A 187 -6.80 -28.52 14.87
C THR A 187 -6.11 -28.94 13.56
N LYS A 188 -5.48 -30.10 13.55
CA LYS A 188 -4.88 -30.66 12.33
C LYS A 188 -5.99 -31.06 11.36
N ASP A 189 -6.18 -30.28 10.30
CA ASP A 189 -7.07 -30.62 9.19
C ASP A 189 -6.33 -30.34 7.88
N ALA A 190 -6.26 -31.37 7.04
CA ALA A 190 -5.50 -31.38 5.80
C ALA A 190 -6.28 -30.83 4.57
N LYS A 191 -7.45 -30.20 4.76
CA LYS A 191 -8.26 -29.69 3.65
C LYS A 191 -8.29 -28.17 3.63
N PRO A 192 -8.25 -27.53 2.43
CA PRO A 192 -8.50 -26.10 2.30
C PRO A 192 -9.89 -25.75 2.83
N ARG A 193 -10.00 -24.64 3.56
CA ARG A 193 -11.27 -24.23 4.20
C ARG A 193 -11.35 -22.74 4.46
N TRP A 194 -12.58 -22.27 4.58
CA TRP A 194 -12.90 -20.94 5.06
C TRP A 194 -13.14 -20.96 6.56
N LEU A 195 -12.56 -19.99 7.25
CA LEU A 195 -12.74 -19.71 8.68
C LEU A 195 -13.25 -18.28 8.84
N VAL A 196 -13.95 -18.04 9.93
CA VAL A 196 -14.34 -16.66 10.30
C VAL A 196 -14.08 -16.43 11.79
N ARG A 197 -13.69 -15.22 12.12
CA ARG A 197 -13.55 -14.69 13.47
C ARG A 197 -14.35 -13.42 13.59
N ASP A 198 -15.16 -13.28 14.64
CA ASP A 198 -15.75 -12.01 15.04
C ASP A 198 -14.71 -11.25 15.90
N VAL A 199 -14.11 -10.22 15.34
CA VAL A 199 -13.02 -9.47 15.97
C VAL A 199 -13.55 -8.64 17.12
N ALA A 200 -14.71 -8.01 16.95
CA ALA A 200 -15.34 -7.19 18.00
C ALA A 200 -15.76 -8.02 19.22
N ALA A 201 -16.24 -9.24 18.99
CA ALA A 201 -16.60 -10.18 20.07
C ALA A 201 -15.39 -10.92 20.63
N GLY A 202 -14.20 -10.82 20.01
CA GLY A 202 -13.01 -11.55 20.44
C GLY A 202 -13.15 -13.09 20.29
N SER A 203 -13.91 -13.57 19.31
CA SER A 203 -14.13 -15.00 19.12
C SER A 203 -12.89 -15.72 18.60
N ASP A 204 -12.87 -17.05 18.76
CA ASP A 204 -11.95 -17.95 18.07
C ASP A 204 -12.22 -17.98 16.55
N PHE A 205 -11.30 -18.58 15.79
CA PHE A 205 -11.55 -18.89 14.39
C PHE A 205 -12.40 -20.15 14.26
N VAL A 206 -13.57 -20.04 13.64
CA VAL A 206 -14.52 -21.13 13.49
C VAL A 206 -14.75 -21.48 12.03
N THR A 207 -15.08 -22.74 11.76
CA THR A 207 -15.45 -23.23 10.41
C THR A 207 -16.91 -22.91 10.10
N PHE A 208 -17.22 -22.80 8.80
CA PHE A 208 -18.62 -22.76 8.33
C PHE A 208 -19.19 -24.19 8.24
N GLN A 209 -20.33 -24.41 8.90
CA GLN A 209 -21.12 -25.61 8.81
C GLN A 209 -22.38 -25.34 7.98
N GLY A 210 -22.57 -26.07 6.90
CA GLY A 210 -23.68 -25.80 5.98
C GLY A 210 -23.73 -24.35 5.49
N GLY A 211 -22.57 -23.71 5.33
CA GLY A 211 -22.48 -22.32 4.94
C GLY A 211 -22.76 -21.31 6.05
N LYS A 212 -22.83 -21.70 7.32
CA LYS A 212 -23.14 -20.80 8.44
C LYS A 212 -22.11 -20.88 9.56
N ALA A 213 -21.73 -19.72 10.11
CA ALA A 213 -20.88 -19.61 11.31
C ALA A 213 -21.11 -18.23 11.99
N LEU A 214 -21.11 -18.16 13.31
CA LEU A 214 -21.27 -16.93 14.12
C LEU A 214 -22.50 -16.07 13.70
N GLY A 215 -23.56 -16.69 13.21
CA GLY A 215 -24.73 -16.00 12.67
C GLY A 215 -24.57 -15.45 11.26
N LEU A 216 -23.40 -15.66 10.62
CA LEU A 216 -23.09 -15.25 9.25
C LEU A 216 -23.36 -16.35 8.25
N GLY A 217 -23.69 -15.98 7.01
CA GLY A 217 -23.81 -16.88 5.86
C GLY A 217 -22.60 -16.77 4.94
N LEU A 218 -22.12 -17.90 4.40
CA LEU A 218 -21.07 -17.96 3.39
C LEU A 218 -21.58 -18.71 2.16
N GLU A 219 -21.57 -18.03 1.03
CA GLU A 219 -21.84 -18.61 -0.28
C GLU A 219 -20.53 -18.70 -1.07
N LEU A 220 -20.28 -19.86 -1.70
CA LEU A 220 -19.10 -20.09 -2.52
C LEU A 220 -19.48 -20.12 -4.00
N GLU A 221 -18.83 -19.30 -4.80
CA GLU A 221 -18.91 -19.40 -6.25
C GLU A 221 -17.82 -20.37 -6.74
N THR A 222 -18.22 -21.48 -7.31
CA THR A 222 -17.31 -22.38 -8.02
C THR A 222 -17.07 -21.83 -9.42
N GLY A 223 -15.87 -21.34 -9.68
CA GLY A 223 -15.47 -20.90 -11.03
C GLY A 223 -15.47 -22.06 -12.03
N ALA A 224 -15.69 -21.76 -13.32
CA ALA A 224 -15.56 -22.72 -14.41
C ALA A 224 -14.19 -23.44 -14.35
N ALA A 225 -14.15 -24.71 -14.73
CA ALA A 225 -13.07 -25.67 -14.49
C ALA A 225 -11.64 -25.28 -14.96
N GLU A 226 -11.46 -24.18 -15.68
CA GLU A 226 -10.17 -23.74 -16.18
C GLU A 226 -9.48 -22.64 -15.36
N ARG A 227 -10.16 -22.02 -14.37
CA ARG A 227 -9.57 -21.04 -13.46
C ARG A 227 -9.77 -21.47 -12.02
N THR A 228 -8.67 -21.68 -11.32
CA THR A 228 -8.62 -22.06 -9.90
C THR A 228 -9.13 -20.96 -8.94
N ALA A 229 -10.00 -20.07 -9.41
CA ALA A 229 -10.56 -18.99 -8.60
C ALA A 229 -11.46 -19.55 -7.49
N VAL A 230 -11.18 -19.12 -6.27
CA VAL A 230 -12.01 -19.39 -5.09
C VAL A 230 -12.66 -18.08 -4.68
N ARG A 231 -13.97 -17.97 -4.84
CA ARG A 231 -14.74 -16.77 -4.51
C ARG A 231 -15.73 -17.07 -3.40
N ALA A 232 -15.87 -16.11 -2.51
CA ALA A 232 -16.77 -16.20 -1.37
C ALA A 232 -17.56 -14.90 -1.19
N ARG A 233 -18.85 -15.05 -0.88
CA ARG A 233 -19.73 -13.97 -0.45
C ARG A 233 -20.14 -14.21 0.98
N LEU A 234 -19.72 -13.33 1.87
CA LEU A 234 -20.09 -13.32 3.28
C LEU A 234 -21.31 -12.41 3.47
N THR A 235 -22.32 -12.86 4.25
CA THR A 235 -23.55 -12.12 4.51
C THR A 235 -23.89 -12.09 5.99
N ASP A 236 -24.42 -10.97 6.46
CA ASP A 236 -25.08 -10.85 7.77
C ASP A 236 -26.56 -10.45 7.60
N PRO A 237 -27.52 -11.35 7.89
CA PRO A 237 -28.93 -11.05 7.81
C PRO A 237 -29.48 -10.22 8.99
N THR A 238 -28.67 -9.97 10.01
CA THR A 238 -29.16 -9.33 11.26
C THR A 238 -29.28 -7.81 11.18
N GLY A 239 -28.58 -7.19 10.23
CA GLY A 239 -28.50 -5.73 10.09
C GLY A 239 -27.73 -5.03 11.22
N LYS A 240 -26.99 -5.77 12.03
CA LYS A 240 -26.08 -5.22 13.05
C LYS A 240 -24.74 -4.90 12.40
N ASP A 241 -24.03 -3.97 13.01
CA ASP A 241 -22.63 -3.73 12.65
C ASP A 241 -21.77 -4.91 13.10
N ARG A 242 -20.95 -5.41 12.17
CA ARG A 242 -20.02 -6.53 12.41
C ARG A 242 -18.61 -6.14 11.94
N ALA A 243 -17.63 -6.54 12.74
CA ALA A 243 -16.22 -6.44 12.42
C ALA A 243 -15.62 -7.86 12.45
N VAL A 244 -15.33 -8.42 11.27
CA VAL A 244 -14.92 -9.83 11.16
C VAL A 244 -13.66 -9.99 10.34
N THR A 245 -12.88 -11.03 10.64
CA THR A 245 -11.81 -11.51 9.75
C THR A 245 -12.28 -12.82 9.10
N LEU A 246 -12.42 -12.81 7.78
CA LEU A 246 -12.71 -14.00 6.96
C LEU A 246 -11.40 -14.56 6.42
N VAL A 247 -11.09 -15.82 6.68
CA VAL A 247 -9.80 -16.42 6.32
C VAL A 247 -9.99 -17.65 5.45
N TYR A 248 -9.22 -17.73 4.36
CA TYR A 248 -9.03 -18.95 3.60
C TYR A 248 -7.69 -19.58 3.98
N THR A 249 -7.69 -20.88 4.29
CA THR A 249 -6.49 -21.66 4.61
C THR A 249 -6.24 -22.75 3.58
N ALA A 250 -4.99 -22.93 3.17
CA ALA A 250 -4.52 -24.00 2.31
C ALA A 250 -3.41 -24.78 3.05
N PRO A 251 -3.70 -25.98 3.57
CA PRO A 251 -2.72 -26.80 4.26
C PRO A 251 -1.58 -27.23 3.33
N LEU A 252 -0.39 -27.35 3.92
CA LEU A 252 0.82 -27.82 3.25
C LEU A 252 1.23 -29.17 3.85
N GLU A 253 1.52 -30.10 2.97
CA GLU A 253 2.05 -31.43 3.36
C GLU A 253 3.58 -31.43 3.30
N GLY A 254 4.22 -32.31 4.07
CA GLY A 254 5.66 -32.48 4.09
C GLY A 254 6.40 -31.44 4.94
N ALA A 255 7.71 -31.39 4.76
CA ALA A 255 8.61 -30.52 5.53
C ALA A 255 9.61 -29.81 4.60
N GLY A 256 10.43 -28.93 5.18
CA GLY A 256 11.49 -28.22 4.43
C GLY A 256 10.97 -27.03 3.62
N TRP A 257 9.78 -26.53 3.93
CA TRP A 257 9.24 -25.32 3.32
C TRP A 257 10.11 -24.10 3.63
N ARG A 258 10.27 -23.25 2.65
CA ARG A 258 10.92 -21.95 2.73
C ARG A 258 9.89 -20.88 2.45
N TRP A 259 9.90 -19.82 3.23
CA TRP A 259 9.13 -18.60 2.95
C TRP A 259 9.83 -17.79 1.84
N LEU A 260 9.07 -17.40 0.84
CA LEU A 260 9.55 -16.58 -0.27
C LEU A 260 9.11 -15.13 0.00
N ALA A 261 9.99 -14.34 0.62
CA ALA A 261 9.67 -12.99 1.07
C ALA A 261 9.63 -11.96 -0.09
N GLY A 262 10.35 -12.22 -1.17
CA GLY A 262 10.41 -11.33 -2.32
C GLY A 262 11.29 -11.87 -3.43
N PRO A 263 11.50 -11.10 -4.51
CA PRO A 263 12.23 -11.56 -5.69
C PRO A 263 13.68 -11.98 -5.45
N ARG A 264 14.29 -11.53 -4.35
CA ARG A 264 15.69 -11.81 -3.99
C ARG A 264 15.85 -12.47 -2.62
N GLU A 265 14.77 -12.71 -1.91
CA GLU A 265 14.84 -13.17 -0.53
C GLU A 265 13.95 -14.37 -0.29
N ASP A 266 14.55 -15.44 0.24
CA ASP A 266 13.86 -16.60 0.78
C ASP A 266 14.46 -16.99 2.14
N ARG A 267 13.65 -17.59 3.00
CA ARG A 267 14.07 -17.99 4.36
C ARG A 267 13.56 -19.40 4.66
N PRO A 268 14.37 -20.27 5.30
CA PRO A 268 13.86 -21.51 5.88
C PRO A 268 12.72 -21.19 6.84
N ALA A 269 11.67 -21.97 6.82
CA ALA A 269 10.55 -21.79 7.72
C ALA A 269 10.85 -22.43 9.09
N ASP A 270 10.69 -21.63 10.16
CA ASP A 270 10.76 -22.07 11.54
C ASP A 270 9.32 -22.34 12.03
N PRO A 271 9.04 -23.53 12.61
CA PRO A 271 7.71 -23.89 13.11
C PRO A 271 7.15 -22.95 14.19
N SER A 272 7.97 -22.20 14.90
CA SER A 272 7.53 -21.22 15.89
C SER A 272 7.02 -19.90 15.27
N MET A 273 7.23 -19.72 13.97
CA MET A 273 7.03 -18.44 13.30
C MET A 273 5.81 -18.41 12.38
N GLU A 274 5.34 -17.18 12.17
CA GLU A 274 4.45 -16.79 11.10
C GLU A 274 5.22 -15.89 10.12
N TYR A 275 4.96 -16.05 8.85
CA TYR A 275 5.60 -15.29 7.78
C TYR A 275 4.56 -14.49 7.01
N VAL A 276 4.65 -13.18 7.09
CA VAL A 276 3.83 -12.22 6.35
C VAL A 276 4.69 -11.04 5.94
N ASP A 277 4.51 -10.57 4.71
CA ASP A 277 5.12 -9.30 4.26
C ASP A 277 4.01 -8.23 4.25
N THR A 278 4.01 -7.35 5.25
CA THR A 278 2.96 -6.35 5.44
C THR A 278 3.52 -4.95 5.66
N LEU A 279 2.77 -3.98 5.16
CA LEU A 279 2.92 -2.57 5.50
C LEU A 279 1.94 -2.23 6.64
N ARG A 280 2.34 -1.30 7.51
CA ARG A 280 1.44 -0.74 8.50
C ARG A 280 0.72 0.45 7.90
N VAL A 281 -0.62 0.42 7.93
CA VAL A 281 -1.49 1.43 7.30
C VAL A 281 -2.35 2.21 8.32
N GLY A 282 -2.03 2.12 9.62
CA GLY A 282 -2.77 2.81 10.69
C GLY A 282 -3.83 1.95 11.36
N SER A 283 -4.87 2.57 11.90
CA SER A 283 -5.90 1.89 12.71
C SER A 283 -7.01 1.28 11.83
N VAL A 284 -6.65 0.34 10.95
CA VAL A 284 -7.57 -0.32 10.02
C VAL A 284 -7.53 -1.83 10.20
N GLY A 285 -8.71 -2.47 10.25
CA GLY A 285 -8.84 -3.91 10.36
C GLY A 285 -8.35 -4.46 11.71
N ALA A 286 -8.10 -5.75 11.79
CA ALA A 286 -7.76 -6.43 13.05
C ALA A 286 -6.39 -6.04 13.62
N GLY A 287 -5.49 -5.46 12.85
CA GLY A 287 -4.13 -5.16 13.31
C GLY A 287 -3.40 -4.06 12.56
N GLY A 288 -4.08 -3.28 11.72
CA GLY A 288 -3.48 -2.17 10.96
C GLY A 288 -2.44 -2.60 9.94
N ARG A 289 -2.48 -3.86 9.50
CA ARG A 289 -1.50 -4.44 8.57
C ARG A 289 -2.17 -4.81 7.26
N LEU A 290 -1.52 -4.44 6.16
CA LEU A 290 -1.92 -4.78 4.80
C LEU A 290 -0.76 -5.47 4.09
N SER A 291 -1.02 -6.57 3.40
CA SER A 291 0.03 -7.24 2.63
C SER A 291 0.57 -6.36 1.52
N ARG A 292 1.89 -6.33 1.41
CA ARG A 292 2.63 -5.58 0.41
C ARG A 292 2.44 -6.16 -0.99
N TYR A 293 2.59 -7.48 -1.10
CA TYR A 293 2.35 -8.21 -2.33
C TYR A 293 0.94 -8.82 -2.37
N PRO A 294 0.35 -9.00 -3.55
CA PRO A 294 -0.96 -9.62 -3.69
C PRO A 294 -0.94 -11.15 -3.54
N LEU A 295 0.13 -11.71 -3.00
CA LEU A 295 0.30 -13.14 -2.82
C LEU A 295 1.20 -13.48 -1.63
N ALA A 296 1.01 -14.68 -1.07
CA ALA A 296 1.95 -15.36 -0.19
C ALA A 296 2.44 -16.62 -0.88
N ALA A 297 3.75 -16.91 -0.80
CA ALA A 297 4.36 -18.03 -1.49
C ALA A 297 5.39 -18.78 -0.64
N VAL A 298 5.43 -20.11 -0.80
CA VAL A 298 6.42 -21.01 -0.19
C VAL A 298 6.93 -22.01 -1.20
N ALA A 299 8.12 -22.54 -0.97
CA ALA A 299 8.70 -23.59 -1.80
C ALA A 299 9.43 -24.66 -0.96
N SER A 300 9.38 -25.92 -1.43
CA SER A 300 10.20 -27.04 -0.94
C SER A 300 10.76 -27.77 -2.16
N GLY A 301 12.05 -27.59 -2.42
CA GLY A 301 12.70 -28.12 -3.64
C GLY A 301 12.05 -27.52 -4.91
N ARG A 302 11.48 -28.39 -5.75
CA ARG A 302 10.76 -27.98 -6.97
C ARG A 302 9.27 -27.71 -6.74
N GLU A 303 8.76 -28.06 -5.60
CA GLU A 303 7.37 -27.78 -5.27
C GLU A 303 7.21 -26.34 -4.78
N GLY A 304 6.40 -25.54 -5.49
CA GLY A 304 6.03 -24.19 -5.10
C GLY A 304 4.52 -24.09 -4.93
N ARG A 305 4.08 -23.41 -3.86
CA ARG A 305 2.67 -23.14 -3.57
C ARG A 305 2.50 -21.66 -3.23
N ALA A 306 1.42 -21.05 -3.73
CA ALA A 306 1.06 -19.69 -3.37
C ALA A 306 -0.46 -19.51 -3.27
N LEU A 307 -0.87 -18.51 -2.51
CA LEU A 307 -2.22 -17.97 -2.51
C LEU A 307 -2.13 -16.52 -3.00
N ALA A 308 -2.77 -16.21 -4.13
CA ALA A 308 -2.86 -14.86 -4.68
C ALA A 308 -4.27 -14.31 -4.50
N VAL A 309 -4.43 -13.03 -4.11
CA VAL A 309 -5.73 -12.37 -4.05
C VAL A 309 -6.23 -12.02 -5.46
N ASP A 310 -7.55 -11.96 -5.63
CA ASP A 310 -8.16 -11.49 -6.88
C ASP A 310 -8.04 -9.96 -6.96
N LEU A 311 -7.10 -9.47 -7.78
CA LEU A 311 -6.84 -8.04 -7.98
C LEU A 311 -8.01 -7.28 -8.60
N GLY A 312 -8.94 -7.97 -9.25
CA GLY A 312 -10.19 -7.40 -9.75
C GLY A 312 -11.28 -7.24 -8.68
N ARG A 313 -11.06 -7.78 -7.47
CA ARG A 313 -11.97 -7.72 -6.31
C ARG A 313 -11.20 -7.32 -5.06
N PRO A 314 -10.66 -6.08 -5.01
CA PRO A 314 -9.82 -5.67 -3.90
C PRO A 314 -10.59 -5.62 -2.59
N ALA A 315 -9.90 -6.00 -1.53
CA ALA A 315 -10.35 -5.92 -0.15
C ALA A 315 -9.15 -5.66 0.75
N PHE A 316 -9.37 -5.29 1.99
CA PHE A 316 -8.29 -5.16 2.96
C PHE A 316 -7.84 -6.56 3.40
N PHE A 317 -6.58 -6.93 3.15
CA PHE A 317 -6.13 -8.32 3.31
C PHE A 317 -4.73 -8.48 3.89
N ARG A 318 -4.49 -9.66 4.43
CA ARG A 318 -3.16 -10.20 4.74
C ARG A 318 -3.02 -11.58 4.11
N ALA A 319 -1.88 -11.83 3.47
CA ALA A 319 -1.54 -13.15 2.94
C ALA A 319 -0.24 -13.62 3.60
N GLY A 320 -0.24 -14.84 4.13
CA GLY A 320 0.88 -15.32 4.92
C GLY A 320 1.00 -16.84 5.01
N TYR A 321 2.02 -17.27 5.72
CA TYR A 321 2.31 -18.67 6.03
C TYR A 321 2.50 -18.85 7.54
N SER A 322 1.63 -19.64 8.16
CA SER A 322 1.80 -20.10 9.52
C SER A 322 2.56 -21.42 9.51
N ALA A 323 3.84 -21.39 9.88
CA ALA A 323 4.68 -22.59 9.80
C ALA A 323 4.30 -23.63 10.87
N GLY A 324 3.91 -23.17 12.07
CA GLY A 324 3.44 -24.06 13.14
C GLY A 324 2.10 -24.75 12.83
N ALA A 325 1.20 -24.08 12.13
CA ALA A 325 -0.05 -24.67 11.67
C ALA A 325 0.08 -25.38 10.31
N SER A 326 1.23 -25.26 9.63
CA SER A 326 1.49 -25.78 8.28
C SER A 326 0.47 -25.30 7.23
N VAL A 327 0.09 -24.03 7.23
CA VAL A 327 -0.92 -23.50 6.30
C VAL A 327 -0.48 -22.19 5.66
N LEU A 328 -0.68 -22.08 4.33
CA LEU A 328 -0.81 -20.79 3.66
C LEU A 328 -2.21 -20.25 3.95
N TYR A 329 -2.33 -18.93 4.09
CA TYR A 329 -3.63 -18.30 4.32
C TYR A 329 -3.75 -16.95 3.66
N VAL A 330 -5.00 -16.52 3.41
CA VAL A 330 -5.38 -15.14 3.13
C VAL A 330 -6.48 -14.74 4.10
N ALA A 331 -6.27 -13.68 4.86
CA ALA A 331 -7.20 -13.11 5.81
C ALA A 331 -7.73 -11.77 5.30
N TYR A 332 -9.05 -11.61 5.26
CA TYR A 332 -9.74 -10.38 4.85
C TYR A 332 -10.42 -9.76 6.07
N ASP A 333 -10.15 -8.48 6.35
CA ASP A 333 -10.88 -7.73 7.38
C ASP A 333 -12.07 -7.02 6.77
N LEU A 334 -13.25 -7.39 7.21
CA LEU A 334 -14.52 -7.02 6.63
C LEU A 334 -15.45 -6.43 7.68
N ALA A 335 -16.15 -5.35 7.34
CA ALA A 335 -17.31 -4.91 8.10
C ALA A 335 -18.60 -5.18 7.32
N LEU A 336 -19.64 -5.59 8.05
CA LEU A 336 -21.01 -5.74 7.52
C LEU A 336 -21.93 -4.84 8.33
N THR A 337 -22.88 -4.20 7.66
CA THR A 337 -23.82 -3.26 8.26
C THR A 337 -25.19 -3.41 7.64
N LYS A 338 -26.20 -2.71 8.19
CA LYS A 338 -27.54 -2.65 7.58
C LYS A 338 -27.50 -2.14 6.14
N GLU A 339 -26.68 -1.12 5.87
CA GLU A 339 -26.54 -0.48 4.56
C GLU A 339 -25.73 -1.35 3.58
N ARG A 340 -24.81 -2.17 4.10
CA ARG A 340 -23.95 -3.06 3.33
C ARG A 340 -23.87 -4.42 4.02
N PRO A 341 -24.90 -5.29 3.88
CA PRO A 341 -24.99 -6.56 4.63
C PRO A 341 -24.15 -7.69 4.05
N SER A 342 -23.42 -7.46 2.96
CA SER A 342 -22.58 -8.47 2.31
C SER A 342 -21.25 -7.94 1.83
N ALA A 343 -20.25 -8.84 1.79
CA ALA A 343 -18.93 -8.60 1.24
C ALA A 343 -18.50 -9.76 0.35
N GLU A 344 -17.86 -9.45 -0.78
CA GLU A 344 -17.31 -10.44 -1.71
C GLU A 344 -15.80 -10.36 -1.72
N VAL A 345 -15.15 -11.53 -1.70
CA VAL A 345 -13.69 -11.66 -1.78
C VAL A 345 -13.32 -12.80 -2.73
N GLY A 346 -12.10 -12.75 -3.27
CA GLY A 346 -11.60 -13.77 -4.19
C GLY A 346 -10.11 -14.00 -4.06
N LEU A 347 -9.69 -15.23 -4.35
CA LEU A 347 -8.29 -15.63 -4.36
C LEU A 347 -8.04 -16.78 -5.35
N HIS A 348 -6.77 -17.02 -5.66
CA HIS A 348 -6.30 -18.08 -6.55
C HIS A 348 -5.20 -18.90 -5.87
N PRO A 349 -5.43 -20.19 -5.53
CA PRO A 349 -4.36 -21.10 -5.21
C PRO A 349 -3.49 -21.36 -6.45
N LEU A 350 -2.18 -21.21 -6.30
CA LEU A 350 -1.21 -21.34 -7.38
C LEU A 350 -0.19 -22.44 -7.07
N ALA A 351 0.16 -23.23 -8.09
CA ALA A 351 1.30 -24.13 -8.09
C ALA A 351 2.33 -23.65 -9.11
N PHE A 352 3.62 -23.71 -8.78
CA PHE A 352 4.71 -23.24 -9.63
C PHE A 352 6.00 -24.06 -9.39
N ASP A 353 7.01 -23.90 -10.25
CA ASP A 353 8.33 -24.51 -10.02
C ASP A 353 9.05 -23.77 -8.89
N GLY A 354 9.09 -24.40 -7.70
CA GLY A 354 9.68 -23.84 -6.49
C GLY A 354 11.16 -23.47 -6.62
N SER A 355 11.89 -24.09 -7.58
CA SER A 355 13.29 -23.74 -7.85
C SER A 355 13.49 -22.31 -8.37
N GLN A 356 12.40 -21.68 -8.87
CA GLN A 356 12.39 -20.28 -9.31
C GLN A 356 12.04 -19.29 -8.19
N GLY A 357 11.78 -19.78 -6.99
CA GLY A 357 11.46 -18.95 -5.83
C GLY A 357 10.24 -18.04 -6.05
N PHE A 358 10.24 -16.87 -5.42
CA PHE A 358 9.16 -15.88 -5.54
C PHE A 358 8.87 -15.46 -6.99
N ARG A 359 9.93 -15.42 -7.83
CA ARG A 359 9.81 -15.07 -9.25
C ARG A 359 8.97 -16.08 -10.04
N GLY A 360 9.00 -17.36 -9.66
CA GLY A 360 8.11 -18.39 -10.21
C GLY A 360 6.65 -18.19 -9.83
N ALA A 361 6.39 -17.79 -8.58
CA ALA A 361 5.04 -17.43 -8.14
C ALA A 361 4.49 -16.21 -8.89
N LEU A 362 5.34 -15.19 -9.14
CA LEU A 362 4.98 -14.01 -9.95
C LEU A 362 4.65 -14.39 -11.40
N ALA A 363 5.43 -15.29 -12.02
CA ALA A 363 5.14 -15.76 -13.37
C ALA A 363 3.73 -16.36 -13.45
N ARG A 364 3.35 -17.19 -12.47
CA ARG A 364 2.00 -17.74 -12.38
C ARG A 364 0.93 -16.68 -12.12
N LEU A 365 1.22 -15.66 -11.31
CA LEU A 365 0.31 -14.54 -11.10
C LEU A 365 -0.01 -13.83 -12.43
N TYR A 366 1.01 -13.56 -13.24
CA TYR A 366 0.83 -12.89 -14.53
C TYR A 366 0.04 -13.75 -15.54
N GLU A 367 0.23 -15.06 -15.50
CA GLU A 367 -0.55 -16.00 -16.34
C GLU A 367 -2.03 -16.06 -15.92
N VAL A 368 -2.33 -15.93 -14.63
CA VAL A 368 -3.71 -15.91 -14.11
C VAL A 368 -4.40 -14.59 -14.42
N PHE A 369 -3.65 -13.48 -14.41
CA PHE A 369 -4.17 -12.13 -14.61
C PHE A 369 -3.52 -11.42 -15.84
N PRO A 370 -3.54 -12.01 -17.06
CA PRO A 370 -2.79 -11.46 -18.20
C PRO A 370 -3.23 -10.04 -18.56
N GLU A 371 -4.52 -9.70 -18.44
CA GLU A 371 -5.02 -8.35 -18.76
C GLU A 371 -4.56 -7.29 -17.76
N HIS A 372 -4.33 -7.68 -16.49
CA HIS A 372 -3.85 -6.75 -15.46
C HIS A 372 -2.38 -6.32 -15.68
N PHE A 373 -1.59 -7.18 -16.30
CA PHE A 373 -0.16 -6.94 -16.56
C PHE A 373 0.13 -6.63 -18.04
N LYS A 374 -0.89 -6.41 -18.83
CA LYS A 374 -0.73 -6.05 -20.25
C LYS A 374 -0.19 -4.62 -20.39
N CYS A 375 0.91 -4.46 -21.12
CA CYS A 375 1.38 -3.15 -21.55
C CYS A 375 0.54 -2.66 -22.74
N ARG A 376 -0.18 -1.53 -22.58
CA ARG A 376 -1.03 -0.93 -23.63
C ARG A 376 -0.39 0.29 -24.26
N THR A 377 0.74 0.76 -23.75
CA THR A 377 1.44 1.91 -24.32
C THR A 377 2.15 1.50 -25.61
N PRO A 378 1.99 2.24 -26.71
CA PRO A 378 2.63 1.93 -27.98
C PRO A 378 4.15 2.08 -27.91
N GLU A 379 4.61 3.06 -27.17
CA GLU A 379 6.02 3.34 -26.89
C GLU A 379 6.17 3.85 -25.46
N GLN A 380 7.38 3.75 -24.90
CA GLN A 380 7.69 4.18 -23.54
C GLN A 380 8.72 5.31 -23.54
N GLY A 381 8.70 6.14 -22.51
CA GLY A 381 9.63 7.26 -22.37
C GLY A 381 9.45 8.04 -21.09
N LEU A 382 10.06 9.23 -21.03
CA LEU A 382 10.00 10.11 -19.89
C LEU A 382 8.63 10.75 -19.72
N TRP A 383 8.30 11.02 -18.48
CA TRP A 383 7.17 11.82 -18.05
C TRP A 383 7.57 13.29 -17.88
N MET A 384 6.84 14.21 -18.50
CA MET A 384 6.94 15.66 -18.32
C MET A 384 5.78 16.15 -17.47
N PRO A 385 6.02 16.61 -16.24
CA PRO A 385 4.98 17.21 -15.41
C PRO A 385 4.82 18.71 -15.69
N PHE A 386 3.61 19.22 -15.80
CA PHE A 386 3.21 20.64 -15.80
C PHE A 386 4.03 21.63 -16.64
N HIS A 387 4.76 21.17 -17.65
CA HIS A 387 5.58 22.05 -18.49
C HIS A 387 5.40 21.75 -19.97
N ALA A 388 5.38 22.80 -20.81
CA ALA A 388 5.29 22.66 -22.24
C ALA A 388 6.62 22.11 -22.80
N ILE A 389 6.57 20.91 -23.41
CA ILE A 389 7.77 20.27 -24.00
C ILE A 389 8.32 21.12 -25.13
N SER A 390 7.46 21.81 -25.91
CA SER A 390 7.83 22.75 -27.01
C SER A 390 8.80 23.85 -26.57
N LYS A 391 8.82 24.22 -25.27
CA LYS A 391 9.70 25.26 -24.71
C LYS A 391 11.07 24.72 -24.30
N VAL A 392 11.27 23.40 -24.32
CA VAL A 392 12.57 22.79 -23.97
C VAL A 392 13.44 22.76 -25.20
N GLN A 393 14.53 23.55 -25.24
CA GLN A 393 15.44 23.57 -26.37
C GLN A 393 16.06 22.21 -26.64
N GLY A 394 15.86 21.67 -27.87
CA GLY A 394 16.33 20.32 -28.24
C GLY A 394 15.65 19.20 -27.47
N TRP A 395 14.35 19.35 -27.28
CA TRP A 395 13.50 18.41 -26.54
C TRP A 395 13.61 16.96 -27.05
N GLU A 396 13.96 16.75 -28.32
CA GLU A 396 14.13 15.47 -28.99
C GLU A 396 15.21 14.58 -28.30
N ASP A 397 16.17 15.22 -27.66
CA ASP A 397 17.30 14.54 -27.02
C ASP A 397 16.93 13.91 -25.66
N PHE A 398 15.78 14.27 -25.08
CA PHE A 398 15.41 13.85 -23.72
C PHE A 398 14.54 12.58 -23.68
N GLY A 399 13.85 12.27 -24.78
CA GLY A 399 13.02 11.07 -24.90
C GLY A 399 11.70 11.14 -24.14
N PHE A 400 11.09 12.32 -24.10
CA PHE A 400 9.73 12.50 -23.56
C PHE A 400 8.72 11.65 -24.31
N ARG A 401 7.74 11.11 -23.58
CA ARG A 401 6.64 10.34 -24.17
C ARG A 401 5.31 10.64 -23.50
N PHE A 402 5.30 10.87 -22.20
CA PHE A 402 4.12 11.11 -21.42
C PHE A 402 4.13 12.55 -20.90
N LYS A 403 3.02 13.27 -21.08
CA LYS A 403 2.87 14.63 -20.59
C LYS A 403 1.63 14.76 -19.73
N GLU A 404 1.82 15.33 -18.57
CA GLU A 404 0.77 15.75 -17.68
C GLU A 404 0.33 17.17 -18.01
N GLY A 405 -0.96 17.36 -18.19
CA GLY A 405 -1.54 18.64 -18.63
C GLY A 405 -1.95 18.63 -20.10
N ASN A 406 -2.83 19.54 -20.47
CA ASN A 406 -3.51 19.56 -21.77
C ASN A 406 -3.44 20.94 -22.45
N ASP A 407 -2.37 21.67 -22.23
CA ASP A 407 -2.18 23.04 -22.73
C ASP A 407 -1.76 23.13 -24.20
N GLU A 408 -1.04 22.12 -24.72
CA GLU A 408 -0.49 22.12 -26.09
C GLU A 408 -0.77 20.79 -26.85
N THR A 409 -1.95 20.20 -26.71
CA THR A 409 -2.29 18.88 -27.25
C THR A 409 -1.99 18.73 -28.75
N ALA A 410 -2.28 19.75 -29.56
CA ALA A 410 -2.00 19.69 -30.99
C ALA A 410 -0.51 19.63 -31.34
N TRP A 411 0.34 20.29 -30.55
CA TRP A 411 1.79 20.19 -30.71
C TRP A 411 2.28 18.81 -30.21
N ASP A 412 1.77 18.37 -29.09
CA ASP A 412 2.11 17.09 -28.50
C ASP A 412 1.78 15.92 -29.47
N ASP A 413 0.58 15.91 -30.06
CA ASP A 413 0.15 14.94 -31.06
C ASP A 413 1.08 14.92 -32.28
N ALA A 414 1.44 16.10 -32.80
CA ALA A 414 2.32 16.21 -33.97
C ALA A 414 3.73 15.66 -33.72
N HIS A 415 4.15 15.54 -32.47
CA HIS A 415 5.46 15.05 -32.04
C HIS A 415 5.42 13.70 -31.33
N GLY A 416 4.26 13.06 -31.30
CA GLY A 416 4.08 11.72 -30.74
C GLY A 416 4.17 11.69 -29.22
N ILE A 417 3.87 12.77 -28.55
CA ILE A 417 3.76 12.85 -27.08
C ILE A 417 2.32 12.49 -26.69
N LEU A 418 2.18 11.61 -25.71
CA LEU A 418 0.89 11.23 -25.15
C LEU A 418 0.50 12.20 -24.04
N THR A 419 -0.66 12.84 -24.18
CA THR A 419 -1.14 13.91 -23.31
C THR A 419 -2.27 13.41 -22.41
N PHE A 420 -2.12 13.63 -21.10
CA PHE A 420 -3.05 13.18 -20.07
C PHE A 420 -3.65 14.34 -19.30
N ARG A 421 -5.00 14.36 -19.17
CA ARG A 421 -5.67 15.37 -18.35
C ARG A 421 -5.47 15.07 -16.88
N TYR A 422 -5.08 16.09 -16.13
CA TYR A 422 -4.91 16.03 -14.67
C TYR A 422 -6.22 15.93 -13.90
N THR A 423 -6.28 15.00 -12.96
CA THR A 423 -7.29 14.95 -11.90
C THR A 423 -6.66 14.51 -10.57
N GLU A 424 -7.18 15.01 -9.46
CA GLU A 424 -6.79 14.60 -8.11
C GLU A 424 -8.04 14.12 -7.36
N PRO A 425 -8.11 12.83 -6.93
CA PRO A 425 -9.23 12.31 -6.16
C PRO A 425 -9.10 12.65 -4.67
N MET A 426 -10.19 12.43 -3.96
CA MET A 426 -10.27 12.34 -2.49
C MET A 426 -9.86 13.58 -1.72
N THR A 427 -9.55 14.68 -2.38
CA THR A 427 -9.20 15.95 -1.72
C THR A 427 -9.88 17.14 -2.37
N TRP A 428 -10.22 18.12 -1.54
CA TRP A 428 -10.52 19.47 -1.96
C TRP A 428 -9.66 20.46 -1.17
N TRP A 429 -8.79 21.17 -1.90
CA TRP A 429 -7.91 22.21 -1.37
C TRP A 429 -8.67 23.55 -1.38
N MET A 430 -9.29 23.91 -0.24
CA MET A 430 -10.08 25.12 -0.10
C MET A 430 -9.22 26.28 0.44
N PRO A 431 -8.89 27.28 -0.37
CA PRO A 431 -8.22 28.48 0.13
C PRO A 431 -9.11 29.22 1.13
N MET A 432 -8.54 29.69 2.23
CA MET A 432 -9.25 30.52 3.20
C MET A 432 -8.71 31.96 3.17
N PRO A 433 -9.57 32.98 3.33
CA PRO A 433 -9.12 34.38 3.50
C PRO A 433 -8.04 34.50 4.58
N LYS A 434 -7.08 35.41 4.38
CA LYS A 434 -5.93 35.59 5.28
C LYS A 434 -6.34 35.98 6.71
N ASP A 435 -7.42 36.76 6.85
CA ASP A 435 -7.99 37.25 8.09
C ASP A 435 -8.94 36.26 8.77
N MET A 436 -9.28 35.14 8.09
CA MET A 436 -10.17 34.12 8.66
C MET A 436 -9.41 33.24 9.65
N PRO A 437 -10.00 32.93 10.83
CA PRO A 437 -9.40 31.99 11.79
C PRO A 437 -9.14 30.62 11.17
N ARG A 438 -7.97 30.05 11.44
CA ARG A 438 -7.61 28.68 11.00
C ARG A 438 -8.18 27.66 12.01
N THR A 439 -9.51 27.52 11.99
CA THR A 439 -10.27 26.56 12.83
C THR A 439 -11.22 25.76 11.94
N LEU A 440 -11.56 24.54 12.36
CA LEU A 440 -12.50 23.67 11.64
C LEU A 440 -13.86 24.34 11.47
N ASP A 441 -14.37 25.01 12.51
CA ASP A 441 -15.67 25.69 12.46
C ASP A 441 -15.70 26.83 11.45
N ALA A 442 -14.65 27.65 11.40
CA ALA A 442 -14.52 28.71 10.40
C ALA A 442 -14.41 28.13 8.98
N ALA A 443 -13.65 27.06 8.79
CA ALA A 443 -13.53 26.38 7.50
C ALA A 443 -14.87 25.78 7.03
N LEU A 444 -15.62 25.14 7.92
CA LEU A 444 -16.96 24.60 7.62
C LEU A 444 -17.97 25.71 7.28
N ALA A 445 -17.93 26.83 8.00
CA ALA A 445 -18.77 28.00 7.71
C ALA A 445 -18.45 28.58 6.32
N GLU A 446 -17.16 28.67 5.97
CA GLU A 446 -16.75 29.13 4.64
C GLU A 446 -17.16 28.16 3.53
N ALA A 447 -16.97 26.85 3.73
CA ALA A 447 -17.40 25.85 2.76
C ALA A 447 -18.90 25.92 2.51
N ARG A 448 -19.73 26.06 3.55
CA ARG A 448 -21.19 26.25 3.41
C ARG A 448 -21.52 27.53 2.65
N ARG A 449 -20.88 28.66 2.99
CA ARG A 449 -21.04 29.92 2.30
C ARG A 449 -20.70 29.83 0.80
N LEU A 450 -19.66 29.07 0.45
CA LEU A 450 -19.29 28.81 -0.94
C LEU A 450 -20.33 27.93 -1.64
N ALA A 451 -20.83 26.91 -0.98
CA ALA A 451 -21.89 26.02 -1.52
C ALA A 451 -23.17 26.81 -1.81
N ASP A 452 -23.57 27.71 -0.91
CA ASP A 452 -24.75 28.59 -1.08
C ASP A 452 -24.58 29.55 -2.27
N LYS A 453 -23.33 29.92 -2.59
CA LYS A 453 -22.99 30.74 -3.78
C LYS A 453 -22.87 29.91 -5.06
N GLY A 454 -23.05 28.60 -4.99
CA GLY A 454 -23.05 27.72 -6.14
C GLY A 454 -21.72 27.05 -6.47
N ASP A 455 -20.67 27.21 -5.62
CA ASP A 455 -19.38 26.57 -5.82
C ASP A 455 -19.54 25.03 -5.88
N ALA A 456 -19.03 24.42 -6.95
CA ALA A 456 -19.20 23.00 -7.23
C ALA A 456 -18.42 22.10 -6.25
N ASN A 457 -17.20 22.51 -5.85
CA ASN A 457 -16.40 21.75 -4.90
C ASN A 457 -17.01 21.81 -3.50
N ALA A 458 -17.51 22.97 -3.10
CA ALA A 458 -18.21 23.14 -1.83
C ALA A 458 -19.51 22.32 -1.77
N LYS A 459 -20.29 22.28 -2.85
CA LYS A 459 -21.46 21.39 -2.97
C LYS A 459 -21.05 19.92 -2.93
N ALA A 460 -19.96 19.55 -3.62
CA ALA A 460 -19.43 18.21 -3.58
C ALA A 460 -18.99 17.80 -2.17
N LEU A 461 -18.41 18.70 -1.37
CA LEU A 461 -18.06 18.43 0.03
C LEU A 461 -19.29 18.05 0.86
N LEU A 462 -20.41 18.72 0.68
CA LEU A 462 -21.63 18.41 1.44
C LEU A 462 -22.17 17.00 1.14
N ALA A 463 -22.00 16.50 -0.09
CA ALA A 463 -22.40 15.16 -0.50
C ALA A 463 -21.32 14.09 -0.25
N SER A 464 -20.05 14.43 -0.42
CA SER A 464 -18.93 13.47 -0.49
C SER A 464 -17.91 13.65 0.62
N GLY A 465 -18.01 14.65 1.50
CA GLY A 465 -17.07 14.83 2.62
C GLY A 465 -17.07 13.62 3.54
N TYR A 466 -15.91 13.16 3.93
CA TYR A 466 -15.77 12.11 4.94
C TYR A 466 -16.44 12.55 6.25
N HIS A 467 -16.90 11.60 7.03
CA HIS A 467 -17.16 11.82 8.44
C HIS A 467 -16.09 11.12 9.28
N ASP A 468 -15.71 11.77 10.39
CA ASP A 468 -15.04 11.11 11.49
C ASP A 468 -16.02 10.17 12.22
N GLU A 469 -15.54 9.38 13.17
CA GLU A 469 -16.38 8.45 13.95
C GLU A 469 -17.47 9.19 14.77
N GLY A 470 -17.28 10.48 15.07
CA GLY A 470 -18.25 11.36 15.73
C GLY A 470 -19.27 12.00 14.78
N GLY A 471 -19.20 11.73 13.47
CA GLY A 471 -20.10 12.25 12.45
C GLY A 471 -19.78 13.68 11.98
N ARG A 472 -18.62 14.24 12.29
CA ARG A 472 -18.18 15.56 11.83
C ARG A 472 -17.41 15.40 10.53
N ILE A 473 -17.42 16.42 9.67
CA ILE A 473 -16.55 16.48 8.49
C ILE A 473 -15.18 17.02 8.95
N PRO A 474 -14.10 16.21 8.92
CA PRO A 474 -12.78 16.66 9.32
C PRO A 474 -12.10 17.47 8.21
N ALA A 475 -11.18 18.37 8.57
CA ALA A 475 -10.30 19.05 7.65
C ALA A 475 -8.90 19.19 8.25
N ARG A 476 -7.90 19.21 7.37
CA ARG A 476 -6.53 19.59 7.72
C ARG A 476 -6.32 21.05 7.35
N LEU A 477 -5.87 21.85 8.32
CA LEU A 477 -5.54 23.26 8.08
C LEU A 477 -4.07 23.34 7.70
N LEU A 478 -3.79 23.59 6.43
CA LEU A 478 -2.45 23.55 5.86
C LEU A 478 -2.06 24.90 5.22
N ASP A 479 -0.77 25.19 5.29
CA ASP A 479 -0.11 26.25 4.55
C ASP A 479 0.95 25.62 3.65
N THR A 480 0.61 25.47 2.38
CA THR A 480 1.46 24.85 1.34
C THR A 480 1.73 25.87 0.24
N PRO A 481 2.73 25.68 -0.64
CA PRO A 481 2.97 26.56 -1.78
C PRO A 481 1.75 26.72 -2.71
N TRP A 482 0.84 25.75 -2.74
CA TRP A 482 -0.34 25.75 -3.62
C TRP A 482 -1.66 26.06 -2.90
N CYS A 483 -1.73 25.98 -1.57
CA CYS A 483 -2.95 26.29 -0.83
C CYS A 483 -2.66 26.67 0.62
N ASN A 484 -3.17 27.80 1.07
CA ASN A 484 -3.28 28.16 2.49
C ASN A 484 -4.76 28.12 2.88
N GLY A 485 -5.18 27.08 3.60
CA GLY A 485 -6.59 26.93 3.97
C GLY A 485 -6.92 25.57 4.55
N ALA A 486 -8.10 25.07 4.21
CA ALA A 486 -8.60 23.78 4.66
C ALA A 486 -8.55 22.74 3.53
N VAL A 487 -7.98 21.57 3.83
CA VAL A 487 -7.98 20.43 2.93
C VAL A 487 -8.95 19.39 3.45
N TRP A 488 -9.95 19.10 2.63
CA TRP A 488 -11.06 18.22 2.97
C TRP A 488 -10.85 16.84 2.38
N SER A 489 -11.14 15.80 3.15
CA SER A 489 -11.19 14.42 2.65
C SER A 489 -12.53 14.17 1.98
N MET A 490 -12.51 13.71 0.72
CA MET A 490 -13.66 13.52 -0.15
C MET A 490 -13.82 12.05 -0.54
N ASN A 491 -15.02 11.51 -0.40
CA ASN A 491 -15.33 10.19 -0.94
C ASN A 491 -15.63 10.28 -2.43
N SER A 492 -14.65 9.91 -3.23
CA SER A 492 -14.68 10.01 -4.69
C SER A 492 -15.27 8.78 -5.39
N MET A 493 -15.95 7.87 -4.66
CA MET A 493 -16.57 6.70 -5.31
C MET A 493 -17.72 7.10 -6.24
N PRO A 494 -17.86 6.45 -7.42
CA PRO A 494 -18.98 6.68 -8.33
C PRO A 494 -20.36 6.46 -7.71
N GLY A 495 -20.45 5.59 -6.69
CA GLY A 495 -21.68 5.20 -6.03
C GLY A 495 -22.17 6.16 -4.94
N VAL A 496 -21.43 7.22 -4.60
CA VAL A 496 -21.88 8.22 -3.63
C VAL A 496 -23.11 8.94 -4.17
N ALA A 497 -24.18 8.99 -3.35
CA ALA A 497 -25.44 9.61 -3.71
C ALA A 497 -25.33 11.15 -3.68
N GLY A 498 -25.99 11.84 -4.61
CA GLY A 498 -26.02 13.29 -4.70
C GLY A 498 -26.05 13.79 -6.14
N GLU A 499 -26.55 14.98 -6.36
CA GLU A 499 -26.51 15.64 -7.67
C GLU A 499 -25.09 16.08 -8.02
N VAL A 500 -24.42 16.72 -7.07
CA VAL A 500 -23.01 17.15 -7.17
C VAL A 500 -22.20 16.34 -6.14
N THR A 501 -21.42 15.37 -6.61
CA THR A 501 -20.49 14.57 -5.79
C THR A 501 -19.07 14.83 -6.26
N ASP A 502 -18.07 14.45 -5.46
CA ASP A 502 -16.68 14.61 -5.85
C ASP A 502 -16.36 13.86 -7.16
N PHE A 503 -16.86 12.62 -7.29
CA PHE A 503 -16.71 11.87 -8.55
C PHE A 503 -17.35 12.60 -9.73
N ARG A 504 -18.63 13.01 -9.62
CA ARG A 504 -19.35 13.66 -10.72
C ARG A 504 -18.78 15.02 -11.10
N ASN A 505 -18.20 15.73 -10.13
CA ASN A 505 -17.51 17.01 -10.35
C ASN A 505 -16.20 16.84 -11.13
N LYS A 506 -15.54 15.69 -11.00
CA LYS A 506 -14.28 15.35 -11.66
C LYS A 506 -14.46 14.51 -12.92
N TRP A 507 -15.46 13.64 -12.95
CA TRP A 507 -15.79 12.76 -14.07
C TRP A 507 -17.29 12.58 -14.23
N SER A 508 -17.83 13.00 -15.37
CA SER A 508 -19.25 12.91 -15.73
C SER A 508 -19.41 12.76 -17.24
N PRO A 509 -20.58 12.34 -17.74
CA PRO A 509 -20.86 12.29 -19.17
C PRO A 509 -20.62 13.63 -19.88
N ALA A 510 -20.95 14.76 -19.24
CA ALA A 510 -20.73 16.09 -19.81
C ALA A 510 -19.23 16.44 -19.89
N ILE A 511 -18.45 16.12 -18.85
CA ILE A 511 -16.99 16.30 -18.87
C ILE A 511 -16.37 15.43 -19.95
N ARG A 512 -16.75 14.15 -20.03
CA ARG A 512 -16.27 13.22 -21.05
C ARG A 512 -16.58 13.70 -22.47
N GLU A 513 -17.81 14.17 -22.71
CA GLU A 513 -18.21 14.70 -24.00
C GLU A 513 -17.41 15.96 -24.38
N GLY A 514 -17.16 16.86 -23.41
CA GLY A 514 -16.35 18.05 -23.63
C GLY A 514 -14.88 17.77 -23.92
N LEU A 515 -14.33 16.70 -23.35
CA LEU A 515 -12.91 16.35 -23.49
C LEU A 515 -12.61 15.42 -24.67
N TYR A 516 -13.48 14.46 -24.93
CA TYR A 516 -13.27 13.38 -25.88
C TYR A 516 -14.31 13.35 -27.02
N GLY A 517 -15.35 14.17 -26.95
CA GLY A 517 -16.40 14.26 -27.97
C GLY A 517 -15.94 14.94 -29.26
N PRO A 518 -16.84 15.06 -30.28
CA PRO A 518 -16.50 15.61 -31.59
C PRO A 518 -16.07 17.08 -31.57
N ASN A 519 -16.45 17.84 -30.56
CA ASN A 519 -16.13 19.27 -30.42
C ASN A 519 -14.93 19.54 -29.48
N ARG A 520 -14.12 18.52 -29.18
CA ARG A 520 -12.95 18.64 -28.31
C ARG A 520 -11.92 19.62 -28.82
N LYS A 521 -11.18 20.27 -27.91
CA LYS A 521 -10.11 21.25 -28.25
C LYS A 521 -8.77 20.63 -28.63
N GLY A 522 -8.58 19.33 -28.46
CA GLY A 522 -7.36 18.59 -28.74
C GLY A 522 -7.59 17.10 -28.57
N ASP A 523 -6.64 16.25 -28.93
CA ASP A 523 -6.78 14.81 -28.83
C ASP A 523 -6.04 14.29 -27.57
N LEU A 524 -6.75 14.26 -26.44
CA LEU A 524 -6.22 13.68 -25.22
C LEU A 524 -6.05 12.16 -25.37
N ASP A 525 -4.90 11.66 -24.92
CA ASP A 525 -4.57 10.22 -24.92
C ASP A 525 -5.08 9.51 -23.67
N GLY A 526 -5.49 10.25 -22.67
CA GLY A 526 -6.07 9.66 -21.46
C GLY A 526 -6.17 10.59 -20.26
N GLU A 527 -6.34 9.95 -19.09
CA GLU A 527 -6.48 10.62 -17.80
C GLU A 527 -5.26 10.34 -16.93
N TYR A 528 -4.75 11.39 -16.28
CA TYR A 528 -3.74 11.28 -15.24
C TYR A 528 -4.39 11.52 -13.88
N ILE A 529 -4.15 10.58 -12.95
CA ILE A 529 -4.62 10.68 -11.58
C ILE A 529 -3.44 10.98 -10.68
N ASP A 530 -3.43 12.19 -10.13
CA ASP A 530 -2.44 12.59 -9.14
C ASP A 530 -2.79 12.10 -7.74
N SER A 531 -1.77 11.99 -6.87
CA SER A 531 -1.95 11.63 -5.47
C SER A 531 -2.87 10.41 -5.29
N THR A 532 -2.75 9.43 -6.18
CA THR A 532 -3.73 8.34 -6.40
C THR A 532 -4.07 7.56 -5.13
N GLU A 533 -3.10 7.32 -4.25
CA GLU A 533 -3.30 6.61 -2.98
C GLU A 533 -3.81 7.51 -1.83
N GLY A 534 -4.05 8.80 -2.11
CA GLY A 534 -4.55 9.81 -1.15
C GLY A 534 -3.43 10.48 -0.36
N TYR A 535 -2.95 11.63 -0.82
CA TYR A 535 -1.83 12.34 -0.21
C TYR A 535 -2.14 12.82 1.22
N VAL A 536 -3.11 13.70 1.39
CA VAL A 536 -3.50 14.25 2.71
C VAL A 536 -4.90 13.83 3.14
N THR A 537 -5.44 12.79 2.50
CA THR A 537 -6.77 12.26 2.76
C THR A 537 -6.76 11.41 4.04
N ASP A 538 -7.81 11.52 4.84
CA ASP A 538 -7.99 10.66 6.00
C ASP A 538 -8.14 9.19 5.59
N LEU A 539 -7.81 8.30 6.53
CA LEU A 539 -7.66 6.87 6.22
C LEU A 539 -9.01 6.15 6.09
N LEU A 540 -10.00 6.59 6.88
CA LEU A 540 -11.31 5.94 7.01
C LEU A 540 -12.43 6.97 6.90
N ASP A 541 -13.44 6.63 6.08
CA ASP A 541 -14.71 7.37 5.99
C ASP A 541 -15.80 6.61 6.75
N PHE A 542 -16.29 7.20 7.85
CA PHE A 542 -17.34 6.63 8.72
C PHE A 542 -18.75 7.05 8.32
N ARG A 543 -18.89 7.77 7.21
CA ARG A 543 -20.16 8.32 6.77
C ARG A 543 -21.10 7.23 6.26
N ARG A 544 -22.16 6.95 7.03
CA ARG A 544 -23.06 5.79 6.82
C ARG A 544 -23.80 5.79 5.49
N ASP A 545 -24.23 6.95 5.02
CA ASP A 545 -24.93 7.08 3.73
C ASP A 545 -24.03 6.79 2.51
N HIS A 546 -22.70 6.78 2.69
CA HIS A 546 -21.74 6.33 1.67
C HIS A 546 -21.66 4.81 1.54
N PHE A 547 -21.99 4.05 2.59
CA PHE A 547 -21.77 2.59 2.63
C PHE A 547 -22.55 1.84 1.56
N ALA A 548 -23.79 2.24 1.30
CA ALA A 548 -24.63 1.62 0.26
C ALA A 548 -24.06 1.83 -1.15
N GLY A 549 -23.31 2.91 -1.37
CA GLY A 549 -22.67 3.24 -2.64
C GLY A 549 -21.36 2.49 -2.90
N ALA A 550 -20.73 1.90 -1.88
CA ALA A 550 -19.49 1.17 -2.01
C ALA A 550 -19.70 -0.15 -2.78
N ARG A 551 -18.86 -0.41 -3.77
CA ARG A 551 -18.81 -1.69 -4.49
C ARG A 551 -17.82 -2.65 -3.84
N THR A 552 -16.73 -2.14 -3.30
CA THR A 552 -15.73 -2.87 -2.53
C THR A 552 -16.23 -3.13 -1.10
N PRO A 553 -15.64 -4.11 -0.39
CA PRO A 553 -16.02 -4.38 1.00
C PRO A 553 -15.71 -3.21 1.93
N LEU A 554 -16.57 -3.03 2.95
CA LEU A 554 -16.26 -2.17 4.09
C LEU A 554 -15.18 -2.82 4.95
N VAL A 555 -14.44 -1.98 5.68
CA VAL A 555 -13.51 -2.36 6.74
C VAL A 555 -14.00 -1.84 8.09
N PHE A 556 -13.20 -2.00 9.14
CA PHE A 556 -13.49 -1.44 10.46
C PHE A 556 -12.26 -0.77 11.05
N GLU A 557 -12.47 0.18 11.97
CA GLU A 557 -11.41 0.79 12.77
C GLU A 557 -10.92 -0.22 13.83
N SER A 558 -9.60 -0.28 14.06
CA SER A 558 -8.98 -1.34 14.88
C SER A 558 -9.34 -1.31 16.38
N GLY A 559 -9.64 -0.14 16.92
CA GLY A 559 -9.87 0.06 18.36
C GLY A 559 -11.35 0.05 18.74
N SER A 560 -12.19 0.74 17.96
CA SER A 560 -13.64 0.85 18.18
C SER A 560 -14.43 -0.25 17.47
N TYR A 561 -13.83 -0.89 16.47
CA TYR A 561 -14.47 -1.83 15.55
C TYR A 561 -15.61 -1.20 14.72
N ALA A 562 -15.65 0.13 14.66
CA ALA A 562 -16.64 0.88 13.88
C ALA A 562 -16.46 0.61 12.38
N PRO A 563 -17.54 0.27 11.65
CA PRO A 563 -17.49 0.11 10.19
C PRO A 563 -17.10 1.41 9.48
N ALA A 564 -16.29 1.29 8.44
CA ALA A 564 -15.84 2.43 7.63
C ALA A 564 -15.48 2.01 6.21
N ILE A 565 -15.32 2.97 5.32
CA ILE A 565 -14.75 2.76 3.99
C ILE A 565 -13.28 3.13 4.03
N PHE A 566 -12.43 2.24 3.54
CA PHE A 566 -11.00 2.44 3.52
C PHE A 566 -10.56 3.30 2.33
N ARG A 567 -9.73 4.30 2.56
CA ARG A 567 -9.21 5.22 1.53
C ARG A 567 -8.67 4.50 0.28
N GLY A 568 -7.91 3.43 0.45
CA GLY A 568 -7.34 2.68 -0.67
C GLY A 568 -8.38 1.98 -1.55
N LEU A 569 -9.58 1.70 -1.03
CA LEU A 569 -10.69 1.15 -1.79
C LEU A 569 -11.50 2.27 -2.47
N ILE A 570 -11.61 3.45 -1.84
CA ILE A 570 -12.16 4.64 -2.49
C ILE A 570 -11.31 5.03 -3.71
N ALA A 571 -9.99 5.05 -3.56
CA ALA A 571 -9.03 5.30 -4.64
C ALA A 571 -9.24 4.32 -5.81
N TYR A 572 -9.41 3.04 -5.50
CA TYR A 572 -9.66 2.02 -6.51
C TYR A 572 -10.97 2.25 -7.25
N GLU A 573 -12.07 2.49 -6.54
CA GLU A 573 -13.38 2.70 -7.18
C GLU A 573 -13.41 3.96 -8.04
N TYR A 574 -12.73 5.04 -7.61
CA TYR A 574 -12.55 6.24 -8.39
C TYR A 574 -11.80 5.95 -9.70
N ALA A 575 -10.61 5.39 -9.57
CA ALA A 575 -9.75 5.11 -10.72
C ALA A 575 -10.41 4.11 -11.70
N GLN A 576 -11.00 3.02 -11.18
CA GLN A 576 -11.70 2.03 -11.99
C GLN A 576 -12.93 2.61 -12.69
N GLY A 577 -13.66 3.53 -12.02
CA GLY A 577 -14.81 4.22 -12.60
C GLY A 577 -14.44 5.04 -13.83
N ILE A 578 -13.31 5.74 -13.79
CA ILE A 578 -12.77 6.50 -14.93
C ILE A 578 -12.18 5.55 -15.98
N ALA A 579 -11.37 4.56 -15.55
CA ALA A 579 -10.70 3.63 -16.44
C ALA A 579 -11.65 2.84 -17.33
N ASN A 580 -12.84 2.48 -16.83
CA ASN A 580 -13.84 1.78 -17.62
C ASN A 580 -14.25 2.59 -18.88
N ASP A 581 -14.47 3.88 -18.73
CA ASP A 581 -14.80 4.76 -19.85
C ASP A 581 -13.58 5.05 -20.74
N VAL A 582 -12.45 5.35 -20.14
CA VAL A 582 -11.19 5.69 -20.85
C VAL A 582 -10.70 4.53 -21.70
N HIS A 583 -10.64 3.32 -21.15
CA HIS A 583 -10.25 2.12 -21.89
C HIS A 583 -11.29 1.74 -22.98
N ALA A 584 -12.59 1.96 -22.72
CA ALA A 584 -13.62 1.76 -23.74
C ALA A 584 -13.46 2.70 -24.96
N MET A 585 -12.85 3.88 -24.76
CA MET A 585 -12.50 4.81 -25.83
C MET A 585 -11.13 4.46 -26.50
N GLY A 586 -10.45 3.39 -26.05
CA GLY A 586 -9.11 3.04 -26.53
C GLY A 586 -8.00 3.97 -26.03
N LYS A 587 -8.27 4.74 -24.96
CA LYS A 587 -7.34 5.69 -24.33
C LYS A 587 -6.68 5.06 -23.11
N LEU A 588 -5.73 5.77 -22.46
CA LEU A 588 -4.84 5.24 -21.44
C LEU A 588 -5.09 5.88 -20.07
N MET A 589 -4.70 5.18 -19.02
CA MET A 589 -4.69 5.68 -17.63
C MET A 589 -3.25 5.84 -17.15
N MET A 590 -2.94 7.01 -16.59
CA MET A 590 -1.66 7.32 -15.98
C MET A 590 -1.85 7.71 -14.51
N CYS A 591 -0.86 7.45 -13.64
CA CYS A 591 -0.97 7.78 -12.22
C CYS A 591 0.34 8.22 -11.57
N ASN A 592 0.21 8.97 -10.48
CA ASN A 592 1.27 9.30 -9.54
C ASN A 592 1.09 8.56 -8.21
N GLY A 593 2.20 8.06 -7.64
CA GLY A 593 2.23 7.41 -6.33
C GLY A 593 1.81 5.94 -6.32
N VAL A 594 1.78 5.23 -7.47
CA VAL A 594 1.40 3.81 -7.57
C VAL A 594 2.51 2.98 -8.22
N PRO A 595 2.83 1.78 -7.66
CA PRO A 595 2.42 1.27 -6.37
C PRO A 595 3.23 1.90 -5.23
N GLY A 596 2.54 2.48 -4.26
CA GLY A 596 3.12 2.85 -2.97
C GLY A 596 2.74 1.81 -1.91
N THR A 597 1.43 1.73 -1.61
CA THR A 597 0.85 0.86 -0.58
C THR A 597 -0.16 -0.14 -1.15
N TYR A 598 -0.93 0.26 -2.19
CA TYR A 598 -2.12 -0.48 -2.63
C TYR A 598 -1.87 -1.22 -3.94
N CYS A 599 -1.44 -2.48 -3.86
CA CYS A 599 -1.11 -3.32 -5.02
C CYS A 599 -2.27 -3.49 -6.02
N TRP A 600 -3.53 -3.40 -5.57
CA TRP A 600 -4.72 -3.52 -6.43
C TRP A 600 -4.99 -2.32 -7.34
N LEU A 601 -4.25 -1.20 -7.19
CA LEU A 601 -4.34 -0.07 -8.11
C LEU A 601 -3.56 -0.31 -9.41
N VAL A 602 -2.51 -1.09 -9.35
CA VAL A 602 -1.63 -1.34 -10.53
C VAL A 602 -2.37 -1.85 -11.77
N PRO A 603 -3.33 -2.78 -11.66
CA PRO A 603 -4.10 -3.24 -12.82
C PRO A 603 -4.88 -2.15 -13.56
N VAL A 604 -5.28 -1.10 -12.86
CA VAL A 604 -6.12 -0.03 -13.40
C VAL A 604 -5.36 0.90 -14.35
N PHE A 605 -4.04 1.05 -14.14
CA PHE A 605 -3.21 2.01 -14.85
C PHE A 605 -2.32 1.38 -15.92
N ASP A 606 -2.05 2.16 -16.97
CA ASP A 606 -1.20 1.77 -18.10
C ASP A 606 0.19 2.39 -17.98
N VAL A 607 0.30 3.58 -17.41
CA VAL A 607 1.54 4.28 -17.09
C VAL A 607 1.57 4.56 -15.59
N LEU A 608 2.59 4.04 -14.91
CA LEU A 608 2.74 4.18 -13.48
C LEU A 608 3.95 5.06 -13.16
N GLY A 609 3.90 5.74 -12.03
CA GLY A 609 5.01 6.59 -11.61
C GLY A 609 4.91 7.08 -10.18
N THR A 610 5.94 7.78 -9.74
CA THR A 610 5.97 8.44 -8.43
C THR A 610 6.98 9.59 -8.41
N GLU A 611 6.67 10.58 -7.61
CA GLU A 611 7.63 11.60 -7.19
C GLU A 611 8.57 11.02 -6.13
N THR A 612 9.82 11.44 -6.14
CA THR A 612 10.86 10.92 -5.24
C THR A 612 11.96 11.96 -5.01
N ASP A 613 12.59 11.92 -3.85
CA ASP A 613 13.84 12.65 -3.61
C ASP A 613 14.94 11.65 -3.20
N TRP A 614 15.85 11.38 -4.13
CA TRP A 614 17.04 10.56 -3.85
C TRP A 614 18.26 11.39 -3.47
N ASN A 615 18.10 12.70 -3.31
CA ASN A 615 19.18 13.63 -2.99
C ASN A 615 18.78 14.66 -1.92
N PRO A 616 18.08 14.28 -0.85
CA PRO A 616 17.55 15.22 0.13
C PRO A 616 18.68 16.06 0.74
N GLY A 617 18.53 17.40 0.68
CA GLY A 617 19.53 18.34 1.17
C GLY A 617 20.92 18.22 0.50
N GLY A 618 21.01 17.60 -0.69
CA GLY A 618 22.25 17.32 -1.38
C GLY A 618 22.97 16.07 -0.89
N THR A 619 22.28 15.14 -0.21
CA THR A 619 22.85 13.86 0.21
C THR A 619 22.28 12.73 -0.64
N TRP A 620 23.14 11.94 -1.30
CA TRP A 620 22.70 10.82 -2.13
C TRP A 620 22.15 9.68 -1.28
N ARG A 621 20.85 9.41 -1.43
CA ARG A 621 20.08 8.35 -0.74
C ARG A 621 19.10 7.74 -1.74
N PRO A 622 19.58 6.92 -2.67
CA PRO A 622 18.72 6.32 -3.68
C PRO A 622 17.72 5.34 -3.05
N MET A 623 16.60 5.15 -3.73
CA MET A 623 15.66 4.09 -3.39
C MET A 623 16.36 2.73 -3.41
N ALA A 624 16.16 1.93 -2.37
CA ALA A 624 16.80 0.62 -2.21
C ALA A 624 16.28 -0.41 -3.22
N ASP A 625 17.04 -1.50 -3.43
CA ASP A 625 16.70 -2.56 -4.38
C ASP A 625 15.33 -3.18 -4.09
N ASP A 626 15.00 -3.46 -2.85
CA ASP A 626 13.71 -4.06 -2.46
C ASP A 626 12.52 -3.19 -2.84
N GLU A 627 12.63 -1.86 -2.71
CA GLU A 627 11.61 -0.89 -3.11
C GLU A 627 11.49 -0.77 -4.64
N LEU A 628 12.62 -0.79 -5.36
CA LEU A 628 12.63 -0.78 -6.83
C LEU A 628 12.07 -2.09 -7.39
N MET A 629 12.46 -3.22 -6.82
CA MET A 629 11.93 -4.53 -7.21
C MET A 629 10.46 -4.70 -6.87
N TYR A 630 9.99 -4.15 -5.75
CA TYR A 630 8.56 -4.11 -5.43
C TYR A 630 7.76 -3.44 -6.55
N ARG A 631 8.19 -2.25 -6.97
CA ARG A 631 7.54 -1.52 -8.08
C ARG A 631 7.63 -2.30 -9.39
N ARG A 632 8.81 -2.80 -9.74
CA ARG A 632 8.99 -3.54 -11.00
C ARG A 632 8.16 -4.81 -11.04
N THR A 633 8.09 -5.58 -9.97
CA THR A 633 7.32 -6.82 -9.91
C THR A 633 5.82 -6.58 -9.97
N LEU A 634 5.31 -5.53 -9.37
CA LEU A 634 3.89 -5.19 -9.45
C LEU A 634 3.50 -4.60 -10.82
N CYS A 635 4.38 -3.77 -11.41
CA CYS A 635 4.12 -3.18 -12.72
C CYS A 635 4.30 -4.18 -13.88
N GLY A 636 5.13 -5.21 -13.69
CA GLY A 636 5.44 -6.17 -14.76
C GLY A 636 6.06 -5.47 -15.98
N PRO A 637 5.52 -5.61 -17.21
CA PRO A 637 6.04 -4.98 -18.40
C PRO A 637 5.58 -3.52 -18.62
N LYS A 638 4.71 -3.00 -17.77
CA LYS A 638 4.20 -1.62 -17.91
C LYS A 638 5.31 -0.59 -17.65
N PRO A 639 5.27 0.60 -18.30
CA PRO A 639 6.20 1.68 -18.00
C PRO A 639 6.06 2.16 -16.56
N TYR A 640 7.21 2.48 -15.97
CA TYR A 640 7.30 3.13 -14.66
C TYR A 640 8.18 4.36 -14.76
N CYS A 641 7.66 5.50 -14.31
CA CYS A 641 8.32 6.79 -14.41
C CYS A 641 8.57 7.37 -13.01
N PHE A 642 9.79 7.84 -12.76
CA PHE A 642 10.09 8.66 -11.61
C PHE A 642 9.98 10.15 -11.96
N LEU A 643 9.67 10.97 -10.97
CA LEU A 643 9.93 12.41 -10.99
C LEU A 643 10.82 12.75 -9.80
N MET A 644 12.03 13.21 -10.09
CA MET A 644 12.96 13.69 -9.07
C MET A 644 12.53 15.05 -8.58
N ASN A 645 12.23 15.16 -7.28
CA ASN A 645 11.93 16.39 -6.56
C ASN A 645 13.06 16.69 -5.59
N THR A 646 14.00 17.56 -5.99
CA THR A 646 15.18 17.89 -5.18
C THR A 646 15.66 19.31 -5.45
N GLU A 647 16.56 19.81 -4.60
CA GLU A 647 17.32 21.02 -4.88
C GLU A 647 18.32 20.75 -6.00
N PHE A 648 17.98 21.06 -7.27
CA PHE A 648 18.79 20.72 -8.45
C PHE A 648 20.18 21.38 -8.47
N ASP A 649 20.35 22.51 -7.80
CA ASP A 649 21.68 23.15 -7.63
C ASP A 649 22.63 22.30 -6.75
N LYS A 650 22.06 21.41 -5.91
CA LYS A 650 22.79 20.40 -5.11
C LYS A 650 22.82 19.02 -5.74
N PHE A 651 22.33 18.88 -6.98
CA PHE A 651 22.25 17.62 -7.70
C PHE A 651 23.22 17.63 -8.89
N PRO A 652 24.53 17.35 -8.68
CA PRO A 652 25.55 17.46 -9.71
C PRO A 652 25.45 16.35 -10.75
N HIS A 653 26.10 16.57 -11.90
CA HIS A 653 26.07 15.69 -13.07
C HIS A 653 26.34 14.22 -12.75
N GLU A 654 27.30 13.92 -11.87
CA GLU A 654 27.68 12.56 -11.49
C GLU A 654 26.55 11.84 -10.73
N ARG A 655 25.73 12.57 -9.95
CA ARG A 655 24.56 12.02 -9.29
C ARG A 655 23.40 11.80 -10.25
N VAL A 656 23.24 12.71 -11.21
CA VAL A 656 22.28 12.51 -12.31
C VAL A 656 22.64 11.23 -13.08
N GLU A 657 23.93 10.99 -13.36
CA GLU A 657 24.34 9.75 -14.01
C GLU A 657 24.05 8.50 -13.16
N LYS A 658 24.32 8.54 -11.85
CA LYS A 658 23.96 7.45 -10.92
C LYS A 658 22.46 7.18 -10.89
N TYR A 659 21.63 8.25 -10.88
CA TYR A 659 20.19 8.14 -10.97
C TYR A 659 19.74 7.42 -12.26
N MET A 660 20.28 7.82 -13.41
CA MET A 660 19.95 7.20 -14.70
C MET A 660 20.43 5.75 -14.80
N LYS A 661 21.63 5.43 -14.26
CA LYS A 661 22.15 4.06 -14.22
C LYS A 661 21.26 3.14 -13.38
N ARG A 662 20.85 3.60 -12.19
CA ARG A 662 19.93 2.83 -11.33
C ARG A 662 18.57 2.65 -12.00
N CYS A 663 18.01 3.67 -12.63
CA CYS A 663 16.78 3.56 -13.41
C CYS A 663 16.91 2.56 -14.58
N LEU A 664 18.03 2.57 -15.31
CA LEU A 664 18.30 1.63 -16.40
C LEU A 664 18.32 0.18 -15.92
N ALA A 665 18.90 -0.06 -14.73
CA ALA A 665 18.98 -1.41 -14.16
C ALA A 665 17.60 -2.06 -14.01
N TYR A 666 16.57 -1.26 -13.70
CA TYR A 666 15.19 -1.71 -13.47
C TYR A 666 14.23 -1.35 -14.62
N GLY A 667 14.73 -0.83 -15.74
CA GLY A 667 13.91 -0.41 -16.90
C GLY A 667 12.87 0.63 -16.53
N MET A 668 13.22 1.59 -15.68
CA MET A 668 12.37 2.68 -15.22
C MET A 668 12.86 4.02 -15.77
N PHE A 669 11.96 4.98 -16.02
CA PHE A 669 12.32 6.24 -16.66
C PHE A 669 12.67 7.32 -15.63
N PRO A 670 13.85 7.97 -15.74
CA PRO A 670 14.33 8.98 -14.80
C PRO A 670 13.79 10.37 -15.16
N GLY A 671 12.58 10.71 -14.72
CA GLY A 671 12.02 12.05 -14.90
C GLY A 671 12.53 13.04 -13.85
N PHE A 672 12.27 14.33 -14.10
CA PHE A 672 12.66 15.45 -13.26
C PHE A 672 11.51 16.44 -13.15
N PHE A 673 11.25 16.94 -11.96
CA PHE A 673 10.18 17.91 -11.76
C PHE A 673 10.69 19.19 -11.11
N SER A 674 10.51 19.38 -9.80
CA SER A 674 10.87 20.62 -9.14
C SER A 674 11.35 20.36 -7.71
N HIS A 675 11.88 21.42 -7.08
CA HIS A 675 12.34 21.35 -5.70
C HIS A 675 11.18 21.06 -4.70
N ASN A 676 10.00 21.66 -4.93
CA ASN A 676 8.88 21.63 -4.00
C ASN A 676 7.51 21.35 -4.66
N ALA A 677 7.50 20.68 -5.80
CA ALA A 677 6.32 20.41 -6.62
C ALA A 677 5.60 21.67 -7.16
N SER A 678 6.20 22.86 -7.07
CA SER A 678 5.62 24.14 -7.47
C SER A 678 6.58 25.06 -8.19
N GLU A 679 7.80 25.20 -7.69
CA GLU A 679 8.78 26.18 -8.18
C GLU A 679 10.05 25.50 -8.66
N GLY A 680 10.78 26.16 -9.58
CA GLY A 680 12.09 25.70 -10.00
C GLY A 680 12.07 24.42 -10.84
N HIS A 681 11.11 24.31 -11.77
CA HIS A 681 11.00 23.18 -12.68
C HIS A 681 12.32 22.93 -13.43
N TYR A 682 12.84 21.69 -13.41
CA TYR A 682 14.12 21.32 -14.00
C TYR A 682 14.22 21.73 -15.48
N PHE A 683 13.19 21.46 -16.28
CA PHE A 683 13.19 21.79 -17.71
C PHE A 683 12.88 23.26 -18.02
N SER A 684 12.67 24.11 -17.04
CA SER A 684 12.72 25.57 -17.20
C SER A 684 14.13 26.17 -16.95
N ARG A 685 15.13 25.31 -16.64
CA ARG A 685 16.52 25.66 -16.32
C ARG A 685 17.48 25.16 -17.41
N PRO A 686 17.72 25.93 -18.50
CA PRO A 686 18.61 25.52 -19.59
C PRO A 686 20.05 25.18 -19.14
N ASP A 687 20.53 25.80 -18.09
CA ASP A 687 21.83 25.51 -17.46
C ASP A 687 21.90 24.05 -16.94
N LEU A 688 20.83 23.56 -16.34
CA LEU A 688 20.75 22.20 -15.78
C LEU A 688 20.54 21.16 -16.90
N TYR A 689 19.48 21.28 -17.68
CA TYR A 689 19.17 20.25 -18.65
C TYR A 689 20.18 20.17 -19.81
N ASN A 690 20.85 21.29 -20.17
CA ASN A 690 21.93 21.23 -21.17
C ASN A 690 23.21 20.62 -20.60
N ARG A 691 23.51 20.83 -19.32
CA ARG A 691 24.59 20.13 -18.61
C ARG A 691 24.42 18.62 -18.70
N ASP A 692 23.20 18.15 -18.46
CA ASP A 692 22.90 16.73 -18.32
C ASP A 692 22.39 16.07 -19.63
N ARG A 693 22.15 16.85 -20.69
CA ARG A 693 21.71 16.36 -22.00
C ARG A 693 22.50 15.16 -22.56
N PRO A 694 23.84 15.08 -22.43
CA PRO A 694 24.59 13.91 -22.87
C PRO A 694 24.17 12.62 -22.18
N LEU A 695 23.74 12.67 -20.90
CA LEU A 695 23.27 11.52 -20.14
C LEU A 695 21.90 11.06 -20.65
N PHE A 696 20.99 11.98 -20.95
CA PHE A 696 19.69 11.65 -21.56
C PHE A 696 19.89 10.92 -22.90
N ARG A 697 20.72 11.45 -23.78
CA ARG A 697 21.05 10.83 -25.06
C ARG A 697 21.70 9.46 -24.93
N LYS A 698 22.46 9.22 -23.87
CA LYS A 698 23.13 7.95 -23.60
C LYS A 698 22.17 6.91 -23.00
N TYR A 699 21.46 7.25 -21.93
CA TYR A 699 20.76 6.29 -21.10
C TYR A 699 19.28 6.10 -21.48
N VAL A 700 18.54 7.15 -21.83
CA VAL A 700 17.10 7.03 -22.10
C VAL A 700 16.78 6.09 -23.28
N PRO A 701 17.51 6.09 -24.40
CA PRO A 701 17.30 5.10 -25.46
C PRO A 701 17.56 3.66 -25.03
N LEU A 702 18.50 3.42 -24.11
CA LEU A 702 18.77 2.09 -23.57
C LEU A 702 17.65 1.65 -22.61
N ILE A 703 17.17 2.57 -21.74
CA ILE A 703 16.02 2.30 -20.86
C ILE A 703 14.80 1.94 -21.69
N ARG A 704 14.49 2.71 -22.73
CA ARG A 704 13.38 2.44 -23.66
C ARG A 704 13.51 1.05 -24.26
N ARG A 705 14.68 0.73 -24.79
CA ARG A 705 14.96 -0.56 -25.44
C ARG A 705 14.71 -1.76 -24.51
N VAL A 706 15.18 -1.70 -23.26
CA VAL A 706 14.96 -2.79 -22.31
C VAL A 706 13.51 -2.82 -21.82
N ALA A 707 12.92 -1.68 -21.48
CA ALA A 707 11.56 -1.59 -20.97
C ALA A 707 10.53 -2.10 -21.99
N GLU A 708 10.66 -1.70 -23.26
CA GLU A 708 9.77 -2.15 -24.36
C GLU A 708 9.95 -3.63 -24.72
N ALA A 709 11.12 -4.22 -24.43
CA ALA A 709 11.30 -5.67 -24.57
C ALA A 709 10.50 -6.47 -23.52
N GLY A 710 10.07 -5.82 -22.44
CA GLY A 710 9.21 -6.36 -21.40
C GLY A 710 9.97 -7.15 -20.33
N TRP A 711 9.84 -6.72 -19.09
CA TRP A 711 10.48 -7.38 -17.95
C TRP A 711 9.97 -8.81 -17.76
N GLN A 712 10.89 -9.74 -17.49
CA GLN A 712 10.62 -11.15 -17.23
C GLN A 712 10.80 -11.46 -15.73
N SER A 713 9.76 -11.94 -15.08
CA SER A 713 9.82 -12.27 -13.65
C SER A 713 10.92 -13.31 -13.35
N VAL A 714 11.05 -14.33 -14.19
CA VAL A 714 12.08 -15.37 -14.07
C VAL A 714 13.29 -14.98 -14.90
N THR A 715 14.38 -14.63 -14.24
CA THR A 715 15.62 -14.12 -14.86
C THR A 715 16.33 -15.18 -15.70
N ARG A 716 16.38 -16.44 -15.25
CA ARG A 716 17.15 -17.54 -15.85
C ARG A 716 18.64 -17.24 -16.02
N VAL A 717 19.17 -16.35 -15.20
CA VAL A 717 20.59 -16.00 -15.12
C VAL A 717 20.92 -15.78 -13.65
N ARG A 718 22.02 -16.36 -13.21
CA ARG A 718 22.52 -16.23 -11.83
C ARG A 718 23.81 -15.45 -11.80
N SER A 719 23.95 -14.55 -10.87
CA SER A 719 25.21 -13.86 -10.55
C SER A 719 25.95 -14.60 -9.45
N SER A 720 27.29 -14.65 -9.54
CA SER A 720 28.15 -15.20 -8.47
C SER A 720 28.36 -14.22 -7.30
N ASP A 721 28.03 -12.94 -7.47
CA ASP A 721 28.16 -11.91 -6.44
C ASP A 721 26.74 -11.46 -5.99
N PRO A 722 26.43 -11.51 -4.68
CA PRO A 722 25.11 -11.18 -4.16
C PRO A 722 24.75 -9.67 -4.26
N LYS A 723 25.74 -8.80 -4.55
CA LYS A 723 25.55 -7.37 -4.78
C LYS A 723 25.51 -6.99 -6.25
N VAL A 724 25.64 -7.95 -7.15
CA VAL A 724 25.51 -7.75 -8.60
C VAL A 724 24.20 -8.38 -9.07
N TYR A 725 23.21 -7.54 -9.32
CA TYR A 725 21.86 -7.96 -9.69
C TYR A 725 21.71 -8.11 -11.20
N VAL A 726 20.91 -9.07 -11.62
CA VAL A 726 20.62 -9.32 -13.04
C VAL A 726 19.12 -9.34 -13.25
N GLU A 727 18.64 -8.57 -14.22
CA GLU A 727 17.25 -8.61 -14.69
C GLU A 727 17.18 -8.96 -16.16
N ARG A 728 16.15 -9.70 -16.57
CA ARG A 728 15.90 -10.12 -17.94
C ARG A 728 14.75 -9.36 -18.59
N TRP A 729 14.93 -8.98 -19.86
CA TRP A 729 13.99 -8.19 -20.64
C TRP A 729 13.73 -8.87 -21.98
N GLY A 730 12.52 -9.39 -22.18
CA GLY A 730 12.20 -10.26 -23.27
C GLY A 730 13.15 -11.46 -23.35
N GLU A 731 13.44 -11.89 -24.58
CA GLU A 731 14.41 -12.95 -24.85
C GLU A 731 15.81 -12.40 -25.13
N ARG A 732 15.97 -11.08 -25.18
CA ARG A 732 17.16 -10.47 -25.78
C ARG A 732 18.07 -9.74 -24.82
N TYR A 733 17.53 -9.05 -23.79
CA TYR A 733 18.37 -8.17 -22.99
C TYR A 733 18.51 -8.64 -21.55
N LEU A 734 19.72 -8.39 -20.99
CA LEU A 734 19.98 -8.46 -19.55
C LEU A 734 20.48 -7.11 -19.10
N THR A 735 19.95 -6.60 -17.98
CA THR A 735 20.61 -5.53 -17.23
C THR A 735 21.39 -6.15 -16.07
N VAL A 736 22.59 -5.69 -15.85
CA VAL A 736 23.49 -6.14 -14.78
C VAL A 736 23.92 -4.92 -13.97
N PHE A 737 23.63 -4.89 -12.68
CA PHE A 737 23.83 -3.72 -11.83
C PHE A 737 24.64 -4.07 -10.59
N ASN A 738 25.68 -3.28 -10.31
CA ASN A 738 26.44 -3.35 -9.07
C ASN A 738 25.82 -2.45 -8.01
N ASP A 739 25.06 -3.00 -7.06
CA ASP A 739 24.44 -2.27 -5.93
C ASP A 739 25.41 -2.17 -4.74
N SER A 740 26.59 -1.62 -4.99
CA SER A 740 27.59 -1.35 -3.94
C SER A 740 28.45 -0.13 -4.28
N ASP A 741 29.15 0.38 -3.28
CA ASP A 741 30.07 1.52 -3.35
C ASP A 741 31.50 1.14 -3.78
N ALA A 742 31.72 -0.13 -4.12
CA ALA A 742 33.03 -0.67 -4.56
C ALA A 742 32.90 -1.40 -5.91
N PRO A 743 34.00 -1.47 -6.71
CA PRO A 743 34.00 -2.29 -7.91
C PRO A 743 33.74 -3.76 -7.60
N ARG A 744 32.94 -4.45 -8.45
CA ARG A 744 32.61 -5.87 -8.31
C ARG A 744 32.88 -6.63 -9.60
N THR A 745 33.42 -7.83 -9.46
CA THR A 745 33.54 -8.77 -10.56
C THR A 745 32.61 -9.96 -10.32
N ALA A 746 31.69 -10.19 -11.23
CA ALA A 746 30.71 -11.26 -11.13
C ALA A 746 30.75 -12.16 -12.36
N THR A 747 30.61 -13.46 -12.13
CA THR A 747 30.33 -14.44 -13.17
C THR A 747 28.83 -14.65 -13.29
N LEU A 748 28.31 -14.38 -14.47
CA LEU A 748 26.91 -14.66 -14.84
C LEU A 748 26.83 -16.09 -15.38
N ALA A 749 25.88 -16.89 -14.94
CA ALA A 749 25.64 -18.25 -15.39
C ALA A 749 24.21 -18.40 -15.91
N LEU A 750 24.04 -18.90 -17.13
CA LEU A 750 22.73 -19.18 -17.71
C LEU A 750 22.10 -20.39 -17.03
N ASP A 751 20.79 -20.32 -16.79
CA ASP A 751 19.97 -21.39 -16.22
C ASP A 751 18.87 -21.77 -17.22
N GLY A 752 19.12 -22.78 -18.02
CA GLY A 752 18.18 -23.25 -19.06
C GLY A 752 18.09 -22.37 -20.31
N LEU A 753 18.88 -21.31 -20.43
CA LEU A 753 18.98 -20.51 -21.66
C LEU A 753 20.13 -21.02 -22.52
N LYS A 754 19.98 -20.92 -23.85
CA LYS A 754 21.09 -21.20 -24.80
C LYS A 754 22.11 -20.06 -24.72
N PRO A 755 23.42 -20.37 -24.76
CA PRO A 755 24.43 -19.32 -24.89
C PRO A 755 24.19 -18.48 -26.16
N PRO A 756 24.35 -17.14 -26.07
CA PRO A 756 24.21 -16.28 -27.25
C PRO A 756 25.37 -16.53 -28.23
N ALA A 757 25.08 -16.42 -29.53
CA ALA A 757 26.12 -16.49 -30.55
C ALA A 757 27.03 -15.26 -30.53
N LYS A 758 26.46 -14.11 -30.19
CA LYS A 758 27.15 -12.83 -29.96
C LYS A 758 26.51 -12.12 -28.78
N CYS A 759 27.30 -11.45 -27.99
CA CYS A 759 26.82 -10.61 -26.89
C CYS A 759 27.58 -9.30 -26.89
N ARG A 760 26.86 -8.18 -26.95
CA ARG A 760 27.41 -6.83 -26.86
C ARG A 760 26.91 -6.14 -25.61
N GLU A 761 27.81 -5.59 -24.86
CA GLU A 761 27.50 -4.65 -23.79
C GLU A 761 27.26 -3.27 -24.41
N LEU A 762 26.07 -2.70 -24.18
CA LEU A 762 25.60 -1.53 -24.90
C LEU A 762 25.96 -0.18 -24.25
N VAL A 763 26.30 -0.14 -22.95
CA VAL A 763 26.66 1.10 -22.24
C VAL A 763 28.10 1.49 -22.58
N ALA A 764 29.04 0.55 -22.51
CA ALA A 764 30.44 0.75 -22.86
C ALA A 764 30.75 0.45 -24.34
N GLY A 765 29.85 -0.24 -25.04
CA GLY A 765 30.03 -0.59 -26.45
C GLY A 765 31.04 -1.69 -26.72
N THR A 766 31.22 -2.64 -25.79
CA THR A 766 32.20 -3.72 -25.84
C THR A 766 31.54 -5.09 -26.07
N ASP A 767 32.29 -6.02 -26.63
CA ASP A 767 31.82 -7.39 -26.79
C ASP A 767 32.06 -8.21 -25.51
N VAL A 768 31.12 -9.09 -25.17
CA VAL A 768 31.17 -9.96 -23.99
C VAL A 768 31.21 -11.42 -24.44
N ALA A 769 32.29 -12.12 -24.06
CA ALA A 769 32.41 -13.54 -24.38
C ALA A 769 31.66 -14.42 -23.38
N TRP A 770 30.87 -15.38 -23.94
CA TRP A 770 30.23 -16.44 -23.18
C TRP A 770 30.92 -17.77 -23.45
N THR A 771 31.44 -18.42 -22.40
CA THR A 771 32.11 -19.71 -22.49
C THR A 771 31.41 -20.72 -21.57
N GLY A 772 30.92 -21.81 -22.12
CA GLY A 772 30.19 -22.83 -21.33
C GLY A 772 28.97 -22.29 -20.60
N GLY A 773 28.25 -21.32 -21.20
CA GLY A 773 27.07 -20.68 -20.58
C GLY A 773 27.40 -19.68 -19.47
N LYS A 774 28.66 -19.23 -19.38
CA LYS A 774 29.14 -18.28 -18.37
C LYS A 774 29.80 -17.07 -19.03
N ALA A 775 29.60 -15.89 -18.42
CA ALA A 775 30.31 -14.64 -18.78
C ALA A 775 30.77 -13.94 -17.51
N THR A 776 31.92 -13.28 -17.55
CA THR A 776 32.46 -12.52 -16.38
C THR A 776 32.47 -11.05 -16.73
N LEU A 777 31.91 -10.22 -15.83
CA LEU A 777 31.86 -8.78 -15.94
C LEU A 777 32.46 -8.12 -14.69
N THR A 778 33.14 -7.01 -14.89
CA THR A 778 33.59 -6.13 -13.82
C THR A 778 32.84 -4.80 -13.96
N LEU A 779 32.15 -4.39 -12.92
CA LEU A 779 31.36 -3.16 -12.85
C LEU A 779 31.92 -2.24 -11.78
N GLY A 780 32.04 -0.95 -12.08
CA GLY A 780 32.34 0.10 -11.10
C GLY A 780 31.27 0.22 -10.01
N PRO A 781 31.49 1.09 -9.01
CA PRO A 781 30.49 1.37 -7.98
C PRO A 781 29.19 1.94 -8.59
N GLU A 782 28.04 1.40 -8.18
CA GLU A 782 26.71 1.79 -8.69
C GLU A 782 26.65 1.84 -10.23
N ASP A 783 27.39 0.95 -10.90
CA ASP A 783 27.47 0.89 -12.35
C ASP A 783 26.53 -0.16 -12.95
N VAL A 784 26.13 0.04 -14.20
CA VAL A 784 25.19 -0.81 -14.93
C VAL A 784 25.74 -1.21 -16.29
N ALA A 785 25.54 -2.46 -16.68
CA ALA A 785 25.73 -2.95 -18.04
C ALA A 785 24.40 -3.42 -18.64
N VAL A 786 24.25 -3.27 -19.94
CA VAL A 786 23.15 -3.82 -20.72
C VAL A 786 23.70 -4.79 -21.75
N LEU A 787 23.39 -6.07 -21.58
CA LEU A 787 23.84 -7.13 -22.48
C LEU A 787 22.78 -7.39 -23.54
N ASP A 788 23.14 -7.22 -24.80
CA ASP A 788 22.33 -7.57 -25.97
C ASP A 788 22.74 -8.99 -26.41
N LEU A 789 21.86 -9.96 -26.16
CA LEU A 789 22.04 -11.37 -26.47
C LEU A 789 21.52 -11.66 -27.87
N VAL A 790 22.43 -11.79 -28.84
CA VAL A 790 22.04 -12.16 -30.23
C VAL A 790 22.11 -13.68 -30.34
N HIS A 791 20.95 -14.29 -30.49
CA HIS A 791 20.85 -15.73 -30.83
C HIS A 791 20.83 -15.91 -32.34
N THR A 792 21.57 -16.88 -32.87
CA THR A 792 21.41 -17.26 -34.26
C THR A 792 19.99 -17.79 -34.46
N SER A 793 19.22 -17.19 -35.36
CA SER A 793 18.00 -17.80 -35.87
C SER A 793 18.37 -19.16 -36.48
N ILE A 794 17.74 -20.20 -35.99
CA ILE A 794 17.81 -21.56 -36.58
C ILE A 794 16.90 -21.56 -37.79
#